data_b312d85e629bfdff3cfc5f6f176fa46e
#
_entry.id   b312d85e629bfdff3cfc5f6f176fa46e
#
_cell.length_a   1.000
_cell.length_b   1.000
_cell.length_c   1.000
_cell.angle_alpha   90.00
_cell.angle_beta   90.00
_cell.angle_gamma   90.00
#
_symmetry.space_group_name_H-M   'P 1'
#
loop_
_entity.id
_entity.type
_entity.pdbx_description
1 polymer ?
#
loop_
_entity_poly.entity_id
_entity_poly.type
_entity_poly.pdbx_seq_one_letter_code
_entity_poly.pdbx_strand_id
1 'polypeptide(L)'
;MIPFLKKNKDGKKPPKSTVPRTAQESIPFQRMFEDGTCRVRPGYYTRTIQYQDINYQLAQQEDKTAIFEEWCSFLNFFDSSIHFELSFVNTATDSADFEKSIRIPYQQDGFDDVRAEYSQMLRQQLSKGNNGLTKTKFLTYGIEGDSMAQVKPRLEHIQNDLMNNFHRLGVLAKPLDGTERLRLMHGMLNMDGANKFHFNWKDLVPSGLSVKDAIAPTALAFKNSRTFQMGGIFGAVSFLNITASDLSDQLLKDFLDMDSSQIVTMHIQSVDQNKAIKTIKHTITELDRSKIEEQKKAVRAGYDMDVLPSDLATYGRDAKALLKELQSQNERMFLVTFLVLNTGKTEQELETNVFQAVSIAQKHNCELCRLDFQQEQGLMSSLPLADCQIEIQRGLTTSSTAIFVPFTTQELFDNGKESLYYGLNALSNNLIMVDRKKLKNPNGLILGTPGSGKSFSAKREICNAFLVTDDDILVCDPESEYAPLVERLHGQVIHISPSSTQYINPMDINTNYSEEDNPLALKADFILSLCELVVGGKEGLKPVEKTVIDRCVHKIYAPYFEHPCPETVPMLEDLYNALLTQDEPEAHHVAAALEIYVKGSLNIFNHRTNVDIDNRIVCYDIKQLGKQLKKLGMLIVQDQVWGRVTANRSVGKSTRYYADEFHLLLKDEQTAAYSVEIWKRFRKWGGIPTALTQNVKDLLASPEVSNIFENSDFVYMLNQANGDRQILAKQLNISPHQLSYVTHSGEGEGLLFFGNVILPFVDHFPKDLELYRILTTKLNEIS
;
A
#
# COMPACT_ATOMS: atom_id res chain seq x y z
N MET A 1 -22.87 -17.88 -30.67
CA MET A 1 -21.54 -18.39 -31.06
C MET A 1 -21.26 -17.99 -32.49
N ILE A 2 -20.41 -16.98 -32.71
CA ILE A 2 -20.04 -16.55 -34.07
C ILE A 2 -18.65 -17.14 -34.34
N PRO A 3 -18.51 -18.15 -35.22
CA PRO A 3 -17.21 -18.72 -35.51
C PRO A 3 -16.44 -17.82 -36.48
N PHE A 4 -15.38 -17.17 -36.00
CA PHE A 4 -14.40 -16.51 -36.85
C PHE A 4 -13.41 -17.55 -37.42
N LEU A 5 -13.83 -18.32 -38.40
CA LEU A 5 -12.90 -19.20 -39.10
C LEU A 5 -12.18 -18.43 -40.22
N LYS A 6 -10.90 -18.14 -40.00
CA LYS A 6 -10.00 -17.77 -41.11
C LYS A 6 -9.76 -18.99 -42.00
N LYS A 7 -10.31 -19.02 -43.19
CA LYS A 7 -9.80 -19.87 -44.27
C LYS A 7 -8.48 -19.28 -44.81
N ASN A 8 -7.36 -19.88 -44.42
CA ASN A 8 -6.09 -19.63 -45.11
C ASN A 8 -6.16 -20.16 -46.54
N LYS A 9 -6.21 -19.24 -47.52
CA LYS A 9 -5.99 -19.53 -48.94
C LYS A 9 -4.55 -19.28 -49.33
N ASP A 10 -3.62 -20.08 -48.84
CA ASP A 10 -2.31 -20.21 -49.46
C ASP A 10 -1.83 -21.63 -49.23
N GLY A 11 -1.84 -22.41 -50.29
CA GLY A 11 -1.46 -23.83 -50.33
C GLY A 11 0.06 -24.07 -50.22
N LYS A 12 0.74 -23.41 -49.24
CA LYS A 12 2.10 -23.78 -48.83
C LYS A 12 2.00 -24.78 -47.70
N LYS A 13 2.46 -26.02 -47.92
CA LYS A 13 2.67 -27.01 -46.87
C LYS A 13 3.44 -26.32 -45.71
N PRO A 14 2.96 -26.43 -44.46
CA PRO A 14 3.74 -25.93 -43.36
C PRO A 14 5.11 -26.59 -43.35
N PRO A 15 6.20 -25.84 -42.99
CA PRO A 15 7.52 -26.44 -42.86
C PRO A 15 7.41 -27.59 -41.86
N LYS A 16 8.12 -28.72 -42.09
CA LYS A 16 8.17 -29.84 -41.16
C LYS A 16 8.50 -29.29 -39.77
N SER A 17 7.57 -29.34 -38.83
CA SER A 17 7.81 -29.00 -37.42
C SER A 17 8.88 -29.98 -36.91
N THR A 18 10.07 -29.52 -36.70
CA THR A 18 11.06 -30.24 -35.91
C THR A 18 10.54 -30.23 -34.47
N VAL A 19 10.19 -31.37 -33.95
CA VAL A 19 9.80 -31.51 -32.53
C VAL A 19 10.95 -31.00 -31.68
N PRO A 20 10.71 -30.04 -30.74
CA PRO A 20 11.77 -29.55 -29.85
C PRO A 20 12.42 -30.73 -29.08
N ARG A 21 13.75 -30.71 -29.02
CA ARG A 21 14.51 -31.78 -28.29
C ARG A 21 14.97 -31.35 -26.91
N THR A 22 14.96 -30.05 -26.64
CA THR A 22 15.40 -29.47 -25.39
C THR A 22 14.37 -28.45 -24.89
N ALA A 23 14.35 -28.18 -23.58
CA ALA A 23 13.49 -27.16 -23.02
C ALA A 23 13.75 -25.76 -23.62
N GLN A 24 15.01 -25.46 -23.98
CA GLN A 24 15.38 -24.21 -24.62
C GLN A 24 14.77 -24.06 -26.03
N GLU A 25 14.67 -25.18 -26.79
CA GLU A 25 14.03 -25.15 -28.11
C GLU A 25 12.51 -24.94 -28.02
N SER A 26 11.86 -25.41 -26.95
CA SER A 26 10.41 -25.19 -26.73
C SER A 26 10.08 -23.74 -26.41
N ILE A 27 10.98 -22.97 -25.78
CA ILE A 27 10.74 -21.58 -25.41
C ILE A 27 10.64 -20.69 -26.66
N PRO A 28 9.49 -20.00 -26.91
CA PRO A 28 9.15 -19.48 -28.24
C PRO A 28 9.65 -18.05 -28.50
N PHE A 29 10.92 -17.73 -28.21
CA PHE A 29 11.51 -16.46 -28.66
C PHE A 29 12.88 -16.67 -29.27
N GLN A 30 13.28 -15.74 -30.13
CA GLN A 30 14.57 -15.83 -30.86
C GLN A 30 15.69 -15.10 -30.11
N ARG A 31 15.42 -13.90 -29.58
CA ARG A 31 16.45 -13.07 -28.96
C ARG A 31 15.84 -12.09 -27.93
N MET A 32 16.47 -11.99 -26.78
CA MET A 32 16.25 -10.94 -25.79
C MET A 32 17.36 -9.90 -25.93
N PHE A 33 17.02 -8.61 -25.83
CA PHE A 33 17.96 -7.50 -25.80
C PHE A 33 18.04 -6.90 -24.39
N GLU A 34 19.15 -6.23 -24.09
CA GLU A 34 19.41 -5.65 -22.78
C GLU A 34 18.36 -4.57 -22.38
N ASP A 35 17.85 -3.82 -23.38
CA ASP A 35 16.81 -2.79 -23.19
C ASP A 35 15.40 -3.34 -22.96
N GLY A 36 15.25 -4.63 -22.75
CA GLY A 36 13.96 -5.29 -22.54
C GLY A 36 13.18 -5.61 -23.82
N THR A 37 13.66 -5.25 -24.99
CA THR A 37 13.02 -5.65 -26.25
C THR A 37 13.27 -7.14 -26.51
N CYS A 38 12.22 -7.89 -26.82
CA CYS A 38 12.31 -9.30 -27.20
C CYS A 38 11.87 -9.51 -28.65
N ARG A 39 12.73 -10.15 -29.46
CA ARG A 39 12.32 -10.67 -30.76
C ARG A 39 11.75 -12.06 -30.56
N VAL A 40 10.43 -12.19 -30.67
CA VAL A 40 9.73 -13.46 -30.45
C VAL A 40 9.83 -14.33 -31.69
N ARG A 41 9.46 -13.80 -32.85
CA ARG A 41 9.57 -14.46 -34.17
C ARG A 41 10.09 -13.46 -35.19
N PRO A 42 10.46 -13.91 -36.41
CA PRO A 42 10.88 -12.99 -37.46
C PRO A 42 9.82 -11.90 -37.69
N GLY A 43 10.23 -10.64 -37.58
CA GLY A 43 9.35 -9.51 -37.79
C GLY A 43 8.35 -9.20 -36.65
N TYR A 44 8.50 -9.80 -35.47
CA TYR A 44 7.63 -9.51 -34.31
C TYR A 44 8.43 -9.26 -33.03
N TYR A 45 8.18 -8.12 -32.41
CA TYR A 45 8.95 -7.63 -31.25
C TYR A 45 8.03 -7.19 -30.12
N THR A 46 8.45 -7.47 -28.89
CA THR A 46 7.64 -7.20 -27.69
C THR A 46 8.42 -6.49 -26.60
N ARG A 47 7.72 -5.75 -25.73
CA ARG A 47 8.19 -5.22 -24.44
C ARG A 47 7.20 -5.52 -23.33
N THR A 48 7.68 -5.50 -22.09
CA THR A 48 6.87 -5.81 -20.90
C THR A 48 6.96 -4.68 -19.88
N ILE A 49 5.84 -4.32 -19.31
CA ILE A 49 5.67 -3.35 -18.22
C ILE A 49 5.15 -4.10 -17.00
N GLN A 50 5.81 -3.96 -15.86
CA GLN A 50 5.26 -4.37 -14.57
C GLN A 50 4.43 -3.23 -14.02
N TYR A 51 3.24 -3.53 -13.47
CA TYR A 51 2.38 -2.54 -12.84
C TYR A 51 1.88 -3.02 -11.48
N GLN A 52 1.60 -2.05 -10.61
CA GLN A 52 1.11 -2.30 -9.26
C GLN A 52 -0.42 -2.26 -9.22
N ASP A 53 -0.95 -2.68 -8.10
CA ASP A 53 -2.38 -2.64 -7.82
C ASP A 53 -2.84 -1.25 -7.36
N ILE A 54 -4.11 -0.97 -7.55
CA ILE A 54 -4.82 0.12 -6.91
C ILE A 54 -6.01 -0.44 -6.13
N ASN A 55 -6.52 0.31 -5.18
CA ASN A 55 -7.56 -0.14 -4.28
C ASN A 55 -8.96 -0.10 -4.91
N TYR A 56 -9.17 -0.86 -5.97
CA TYR A 56 -10.45 -0.92 -6.69
C TYR A 56 -11.57 -1.52 -5.83
N GLN A 57 -11.28 -2.59 -5.11
CA GLN A 57 -12.31 -3.36 -4.38
C GLN A 57 -12.98 -2.55 -3.25
N LEU A 58 -12.22 -1.71 -2.59
CA LEU A 58 -12.67 -0.91 -1.44
C LEU A 58 -13.08 0.53 -1.82
N ALA A 59 -12.91 0.92 -3.10
CA ALA A 59 -13.25 2.25 -3.58
C ALA A 59 -14.76 2.55 -3.47
N GLN A 60 -15.12 3.82 -3.44
CA GLN A 60 -16.51 4.26 -3.54
C GLN A 60 -17.09 3.89 -4.91
N GLN A 61 -18.41 3.79 -5.02
CA GLN A 61 -19.04 3.37 -6.28
C GLN A 61 -18.75 4.34 -7.44
N GLU A 62 -18.66 5.62 -7.13
CA GLU A 62 -18.31 6.69 -8.09
C GLU A 62 -16.86 6.53 -8.58
N ASP A 63 -15.93 6.25 -7.65
CA ASP A 63 -14.52 5.99 -7.99
C ASP A 63 -14.36 4.69 -8.78
N LYS A 64 -15.11 3.63 -8.44
CA LYS A 64 -15.12 2.38 -9.21
C LYS A 64 -15.57 2.62 -10.65
N THR A 65 -16.62 3.42 -10.82
CA THR A 65 -17.12 3.78 -12.15
C THR A 65 -16.07 4.57 -12.92
N ALA A 66 -15.44 5.56 -12.30
CA ALA A 66 -14.38 6.36 -12.93
C ALA A 66 -13.17 5.50 -13.33
N ILE A 67 -12.71 4.60 -12.45
CA ILE A 67 -11.63 3.65 -12.75
C ILE A 67 -12.03 2.72 -13.91
N PHE A 68 -13.25 2.23 -13.93
CA PHE A 68 -13.76 1.36 -15.00
C PHE A 68 -13.81 2.10 -16.35
N GLU A 69 -14.30 3.33 -16.38
CA GLU A 69 -14.34 4.15 -17.60
C GLU A 69 -12.93 4.48 -18.12
N GLU A 70 -11.99 4.82 -17.22
CA GLU A 70 -10.60 5.05 -17.61
C GLU A 70 -9.93 3.75 -18.08
N TRP A 71 -10.28 2.59 -17.48
CA TRP A 71 -9.81 1.29 -17.94
C TRP A 71 -10.38 0.92 -19.33
N CYS A 72 -11.64 1.24 -19.62
CA CYS A 72 -12.19 1.14 -20.97
C CYS A 72 -11.42 2.02 -21.96
N SER A 73 -11.10 3.25 -21.57
CA SER A 73 -10.28 4.16 -22.38
C SER A 73 -8.86 3.64 -22.62
N PHE A 74 -8.27 3.02 -21.59
CA PHE A 74 -6.97 2.35 -21.68
C PHE A 74 -7.00 1.20 -22.71
N LEU A 75 -8.02 0.34 -22.68
CA LEU A 75 -8.16 -0.73 -23.65
C LEU A 75 -8.35 -0.19 -25.07
N ASN A 76 -9.09 0.89 -25.23
CA ASN A 76 -9.31 1.54 -26.52
C ASN A 76 -8.06 2.22 -27.11
N PHE A 77 -6.98 2.36 -26.34
CA PHE A 77 -5.69 2.80 -26.87
C PHE A 77 -5.09 1.81 -27.87
N PHE A 78 -5.30 0.50 -27.66
CA PHE A 78 -4.71 -0.53 -28.53
C PHE A 78 -5.47 -0.65 -29.85
N ASP A 79 -4.78 -0.36 -30.94
CA ASP A 79 -5.27 -0.61 -32.29
C ASP A 79 -4.99 -2.05 -32.74
N SER A 80 -5.50 -2.42 -33.92
CA SER A 80 -5.35 -3.78 -34.47
C SER A 80 -3.91 -4.18 -34.83
N SER A 81 -2.95 -3.24 -34.79
CA SER A 81 -1.52 -3.50 -35.06
C SER A 81 -0.74 -3.84 -33.79
N ILE A 82 -1.33 -3.64 -32.62
CA ILE A 82 -0.70 -3.89 -31.33
C ILE A 82 -1.36 -5.12 -30.70
N HIS A 83 -0.60 -6.19 -30.50
CA HIS A 83 -1.02 -7.32 -29.69
C HIS A 83 -0.60 -7.08 -28.24
N PHE A 84 -1.46 -7.35 -27.27
CA PHE A 84 -1.08 -7.24 -25.89
C PHE A 84 -1.60 -8.39 -25.05
N GLU A 85 -0.91 -8.58 -23.95
CA GLU A 85 -1.13 -9.67 -23.01
C GLU A 85 -1.08 -9.10 -21.60
N LEU A 86 -2.06 -9.46 -20.77
CA LEU A 86 -2.04 -9.24 -19.33
C LEU A 86 -1.67 -10.55 -18.67
N SER A 87 -0.58 -10.54 -17.89
CA SER A 87 -0.11 -11.72 -17.15
C SER A 87 -0.17 -11.43 -15.65
N PHE A 88 -0.82 -12.32 -14.91
CA PHE A 88 -0.92 -12.31 -13.46
C PHE A 88 -0.19 -13.53 -12.94
N VAL A 89 0.87 -13.31 -12.18
CA VAL A 89 1.79 -14.37 -11.78
C VAL A 89 1.77 -14.48 -10.25
N ASN A 90 1.23 -15.60 -9.75
CA ASN A 90 1.27 -15.98 -8.35
C ASN A 90 2.32 -17.08 -8.21
N THR A 91 3.47 -16.76 -7.63
CA THR A 91 4.55 -17.73 -7.40
C THR A 91 4.79 -17.92 -5.92
N ALA A 92 5.06 -19.19 -5.51
CA ALA A 92 5.50 -19.46 -4.17
C ALA A 92 6.82 -18.72 -3.91
N THR A 93 6.86 -17.92 -2.87
CA THR A 93 8.09 -17.33 -2.37
C THR A 93 8.89 -18.42 -1.67
N ASP A 94 10.20 -18.44 -1.84
CA ASP A 94 11.06 -19.29 -0.99
C ASP A 94 10.88 -18.82 0.46
N SER A 95 10.19 -19.66 1.27
CA SER A 95 9.84 -19.29 2.65
C SER A 95 11.09 -18.99 3.47
N ALA A 96 12.20 -19.67 3.19
CA ALA A 96 13.48 -19.46 3.88
C ALA A 96 14.13 -18.11 3.52
N ASP A 97 14.08 -17.71 2.25
CA ASP A 97 14.61 -16.40 1.82
C ASP A 97 13.67 -15.27 2.26
N PHE A 98 12.35 -15.49 2.30
CA PHE A 98 11.39 -14.54 2.83
C PHE A 98 11.53 -14.36 4.34
N GLU A 99 11.65 -15.44 5.11
CA GLU A 99 11.93 -15.38 6.55
C GLU A 99 13.23 -14.64 6.86
N LYS A 100 14.26 -14.79 6.04
CA LYS A 100 15.50 -14.02 6.19
C LYS A 100 15.27 -12.53 5.95
N SER A 101 14.39 -12.16 5.01
CA SER A 101 14.11 -10.76 4.67
C SER A 101 13.35 -10.00 5.77
N ILE A 102 12.53 -10.71 6.56
CA ILE A 102 11.75 -10.13 7.68
C ILE A 102 12.44 -10.28 9.04
N ARG A 103 13.50 -11.10 9.13
CA ARG A 103 14.23 -11.31 10.37
C ARG A 103 15.02 -10.07 10.75
N ILE A 104 14.85 -9.61 12.00
CA ILE A 104 15.65 -8.54 12.55
C ILE A 104 17.05 -9.09 12.88
N PRO A 105 18.13 -8.58 12.28
CA PRO A 105 19.48 -9.09 12.53
C PRO A 105 19.95 -8.77 13.95
N TYR A 106 20.75 -9.67 14.54
CA TYR A 106 21.39 -9.44 15.82
C TYR A 106 22.44 -8.34 15.73
N GLN A 107 22.51 -7.48 16.75
CA GLN A 107 23.43 -6.33 16.81
C GLN A 107 24.42 -6.41 17.97
N GLN A 108 24.29 -7.38 18.88
CA GLN A 108 25.13 -7.61 20.07
C GLN A 108 25.15 -6.40 21.05
N ASP A 109 24.02 -5.72 21.15
CA ASP A 109 23.81 -4.51 21.95
C ASP A 109 23.02 -4.76 23.25
N GLY A 110 22.78 -6.03 23.60
CA GLY A 110 22.01 -6.42 24.79
C GLY A 110 20.50 -6.59 24.53
N PHE A 111 20.00 -6.36 23.30
CA PHE A 111 18.58 -6.50 22.93
C PHE A 111 18.33 -7.65 21.94
N ASP A 112 19.26 -8.55 21.77
CA ASP A 112 19.15 -9.62 20.79
C ASP A 112 18.07 -10.67 21.17
N ASP A 113 17.75 -10.81 22.43
CA ASP A 113 16.63 -11.57 22.94
C ASP A 113 15.27 -10.98 22.48
N VAL A 114 15.11 -9.67 22.61
CA VAL A 114 13.93 -8.93 22.12
C VAL A 114 13.81 -9.05 20.59
N ARG A 115 14.94 -8.96 19.85
CA ARG A 115 14.98 -9.18 18.40
C ARG A 115 14.58 -10.59 18.01
N ALA A 116 15.05 -11.57 18.77
CA ALA A 116 14.69 -12.98 18.55
C ALA A 116 13.18 -13.21 18.73
N GLU A 117 12.62 -12.67 19.81
CA GLU A 117 11.20 -12.81 20.12
C GLU A 117 10.32 -12.05 19.11
N TYR A 118 10.69 -10.83 18.73
CA TYR A 118 9.98 -10.07 17.69
C TYR A 118 10.05 -10.79 16.33
N SER A 119 11.20 -11.37 15.98
CA SER A 119 11.35 -12.19 14.77
C SER A 119 10.52 -13.48 14.84
N GLN A 120 10.34 -14.07 16.03
CA GLN A 120 9.45 -15.20 16.24
C GLN A 120 7.99 -14.79 16.01
N MET A 121 7.56 -13.65 16.53
CA MET A 121 6.24 -13.08 16.28
C MET A 121 6.00 -12.92 14.77
N LEU A 122 6.93 -12.30 14.04
CA LEU A 122 6.82 -12.13 12.59
C LEU A 122 6.66 -13.46 11.86
N ARG A 123 7.40 -14.50 12.26
CA ARG A 123 7.26 -15.87 11.72
C ARG A 123 5.90 -16.49 12.02
N GLN A 124 5.38 -16.30 13.24
CA GLN A 124 4.04 -16.78 13.60
C GLN A 124 2.95 -16.06 12.82
N GLN A 125 3.10 -14.75 12.57
CA GLN A 125 2.17 -14.02 11.70
C GLN A 125 2.28 -14.48 10.24
N LEU A 126 3.50 -14.69 9.75
CA LEU A 126 3.74 -15.23 8.43
C LEU A 126 3.05 -16.59 8.21
N SER A 127 3.10 -17.49 9.21
CA SER A 127 2.47 -18.79 9.10
C SER A 127 0.93 -18.78 9.10
N LYS A 128 0.32 -17.70 9.59
CA LYS A 128 -1.15 -17.50 9.57
C LYS A 128 -1.63 -16.94 8.24
N GLY A 129 -0.77 -16.31 7.47
CA GLY A 129 -1.10 -15.64 6.24
C GLY A 129 -0.78 -16.46 4.99
N ASN A 130 -1.26 -16.00 3.84
CA ASN A 130 -0.93 -16.54 2.52
C ASN A 130 0.42 -16.01 2.00
N ASN A 131 1.31 -15.64 2.89
CA ASN A 131 2.57 -14.95 2.60
C ASN A 131 3.61 -15.82 1.87
N GLY A 132 3.23 -17.05 1.51
CA GLY A 132 4.00 -17.90 0.62
C GLY A 132 3.86 -17.55 -0.86
N LEU A 133 3.01 -16.57 -1.24
CA LEU A 133 2.74 -16.23 -2.63
C LEU A 133 3.07 -14.76 -2.91
N THR A 134 3.94 -14.53 -3.86
CA THR A 134 4.16 -13.21 -4.44
C THR A 134 3.24 -13.04 -5.65
N LYS A 135 2.37 -12.04 -5.60
CA LYS A 135 1.44 -11.69 -6.70
C LYS A 135 2.02 -10.53 -7.51
N THR A 136 2.30 -10.76 -8.78
CA THR A 136 2.85 -9.74 -9.68
C THR A 136 2.03 -9.62 -10.95
N LYS A 137 1.98 -8.42 -11.53
CA LYS A 137 1.15 -8.11 -12.70
C LYS A 137 1.98 -7.48 -13.80
N PHE A 138 1.77 -7.96 -15.01
CA PHE A 138 2.54 -7.51 -16.17
C PHE A 138 1.62 -7.24 -17.36
N LEU A 139 1.99 -6.23 -18.13
CA LEU A 139 1.43 -5.97 -19.45
C LEU A 139 2.55 -6.12 -20.47
N THR A 140 2.41 -7.09 -21.37
CA THR A 140 3.33 -7.29 -22.50
C THR A 140 2.63 -6.86 -23.78
N TYR A 141 3.28 -6.05 -24.58
CA TYR A 141 2.74 -5.59 -25.87
C TYR A 141 3.76 -5.84 -26.97
N GLY A 142 3.25 -6.07 -28.17
CA GLY A 142 4.06 -6.42 -29.34
C GLY A 142 3.54 -5.82 -30.62
N ILE A 143 4.46 -5.54 -31.53
CA ILE A 143 4.20 -5.01 -32.87
C ILE A 143 4.98 -5.75 -33.95
N GLU A 144 4.45 -5.76 -35.14
CA GLU A 144 5.15 -6.27 -36.31
C GLU A 144 6.02 -5.19 -36.96
N GLY A 145 7.15 -5.61 -37.54
CA GLY A 145 8.05 -4.75 -38.32
C GLY A 145 9.30 -5.48 -38.79
N ASP A 146 9.89 -5.01 -39.89
CA ASP A 146 10.96 -5.73 -40.61
C ASP A 146 12.31 -5.69 -39.93
N SER A 147 12.59 -4.64 -39.16
CA SER A 147 13.86 -4.47 -38.49
C SER A 147 13.76 -3.81 -37.11
N MET A 148 14.73 -4.11 -36.25
CA MET A 148 14.84 -3.49 -34.93
C MET A 148 14.93 -1.96 -34.98
N ALA A 149 15.60 -1.41 -35.97
CA ALA A 149 15.77 0.03 -36.15
C ALA A 149 14.44 0.76 -36.40
N GLN A 150 13.49 0.12 -37.08
CA GLN A 150 12.15 0.67 -37.33
C GLN A 150 11.22 0.47 -36.15
N VAL A 151 11.32 -0.69 -35.47
CA VAL A 151 10.39 -1.09 -34.41
C VAL A 151 10.68 -0.40 -33.07
N LYS A 152 11.98 -0.21 -32.75
CA LYS A 152 12.38 0.33 -31.44
C LYS A 152 11.76 1.70 -31.11
N PRO A 153 11.83 2.72 -31.99
CA PRO A 153 11.20 4.02 -31.70
C PRO A 153 9.67 3.92 -31.49
N ARG A 154 9.02 3.03 -32.26
CA ARG A 154 7.57 2.81 -32.13
C ARG A 154 7.23 2.11 -30.82
N LEU A 155 8.01 1.12 -30.39
CA LEU A 155 7.84 0.48 -29.07
C LEU A 155 8.06 1.47 -27.92
N GLU A 156 9.03 2.38 -28.03
CA GLU A 156 9.29 3.42 -27.06
C GLU A 156 8.14 4.43 -26.96
N HIS A 157 7.57 4.83 -28.08
CA HIS A 157 6.40 5.70 -28.10
C HIS A 157 5.20 5.03 -27.41
N ILE A 158 4.88 3.80 -27.80
CA ILE A 158 3.79 3.02 -27.16
C ILE A 158 4.05 2.86 -25.66
N GLN A 159 5.29 2.60 -25.24
CA GLN A 159 5.67 2.51 -23.83
C GLN A 159 5.33 3.79 -23.05
N ASN A 160 5.70 4.94 -23.60
CA ASN A 160 5.46 6.23 -22.97
C ASN A 160 3.94 6.51 -22.85
N ASP A 161 3.18 6.19 -23.89
CA ASP A 161 1.72 6.35 -23.85
C ASP A 161 1.07 5.43 -22.82
N LEU A 162 1.51 4.16 -22.74
CA LEU A 162 1.04 3.21 -21.72
C LEU A 162 1.39 3.68 -20.30
N MET A 163 2.61 4.20 -20.09
CA MET A 163 3.01 4.75 -18.80
C MET A 163 2.14 5.95 -18.40
N ASN A 164 1.82 6.84 -19.34
CA ASN A 164 0.90 7.96 -19.11
C ASN A 164 -0.53 7.48 -18.78
N ASN A 165 -1.00 6.45 -19.46
CA ASN A 165 -2.33 5.87 -19.20
C ASN A 165 -2.38 5.19 -17.82
N PHE A 166 -1.34 4.45 -17.42
CA PHE A 166 -1.23 3.93 -16.06
C PHE A 166 -1.21 5.05 -14.99
N HIS A 167 -0.47 6.13 -15.28
CA HIS A 167 -0.42 7.28 -14.37
C HIS A 167 -1.79 7.96 -14.19
N ARG A 168 -2.62 8.05 -15.25
CA ARG A 168 -4.01 8.56 -15.14
C ARG A 168 -4.88 7.69 -14.26
N LEU A 169 -4.72 6.36 -14.35
CA LEU A 169 -5.39 5.40 -13.47
C LEU A 169 -4.87 5.44 -12.02
N GLY A 170 -3.83 6.23 -11.72
CA GLY A 170 -3.16 6.21 -10.42
C GLY A 170 -2.31 4.97 -10.15
N VAL A 171 -1.99 4.21 -11.21
CA VAL A 171 -1.23 2.96 -11.15
C VAL A 171 0.26 3.26 -11.30
N LEU A 172 1.08 2.78 -10.38
CA LEU A 172 2.52 2.79 -10.53
C LEU A 172 2.94 1.66 -11.48
N ALA A 173 3.69 2.02 -12.52
CA ALA A 173 4.16 1.08 -13.52
C ALA A 173 5.65 1.28 -13.80
N LYS A 174 6.33 0.21 -14.25
CA LYS A 174 7.75 0.21 -14.56
C LYS A 174 8.00 -0.65 -15.79
N PRO A 175 8.64 -0.14 -16.85
CA PRO A 175 9.11 -0.98 -17.95
C PRO A 175 10.24 -1.89 -17.47
N LEU A 176 10.23 -3.16 -17.88
CA LEU A 176 11.25 -4.14 -17.54
C LEU A 176 12.39 -4.11 -18.54
N ASP A 177 13.62 -4.14 -18.03
CA ASP A 177 14.81 -4.40 -18.85
C ASP A 177 14.96 -5.88 -19.21
N GLY A 178 15.97 -6.21 -20.01
CA GLY A 178 16.18 -7.58 -20.47
C GLY A 178 16.48 -8.56 -19.33
N THR A 179 17.21 -8.14 -18.31
CA THR A 179 17.54 -8.97 -17.13
C THR A 179 16.31 -9.23 -16.30
N GLU A 180 15.49 -8.20 -16.07
CA GLU A 180 14.23 -8.29 -15.34
C GLU A 180 13.22 -9.18 -16.06
N ARG A 181 13.09 -9.08 -17.38
CA ARG A 181 12.25 -9.98 -18.18
C ARG A 181 12.73 -11.44 -18.13
N LEU A 182 14.06 -11.68 -18.22
CA LEU A 182 14.61 -13.03 -18.08
C LEU A 182 14.35 -13.60 -16.67
N ARG A 183 14.49 -12.77 -15.62
CA ARG A 183 14.17 -13.17 -14.24
C ARG A 183 12.70 -13.53 -14.08
N LEU A 184 11.79 -12.76 -14.67
CA LEU A 184 10.36 -13.05 -14.69
C LEU A 184 10.09 -14.42 -15.35
N MET A 185 10.60 -14.65 -16.58
CA MET A 185 10.42 -15.92 -17.26
C MET A 185 11.06 -17.09 -16.53
N HIS A 186 12.24 -16.86 -15.91
CA HIS A 186 12.86 -17.87 -15.06
C HIS A 186 11.93 -18.26 -13.91
N GLY A 187 11.35 -17.28 -13.18
CA GLY A 187 10.40 -17.54 -12.09
C GLY A 187 9.16 -18.33 -12.56
N MET A 188 8.66 -18.04 -13.77
CA MET A 188 7.51 -18.76 -14.35
C MET A 188 7.86 -20.19 -14.81
N LEU A 189 9.10 -20.44 -15.22
CA LEU A 189 9.55 -21.75 -15.71
C LEU A 189 10.26 -22.60 -14.65
N ASN A 190 10.59 -22.03 -13.49
CA ASN A 190 11.26 -22.70 -12.37
C ASN A 190 10.50 -22.47 -11.06
N MET A 191 9.19 -22.70 -11.07
CA MET A 191 8.30 -22.50 -9.91
C MET A 191 8.59 -23.45 -8.75
N ASP A 192 9.41 -24.49 -8.95
CA ASP A 192 9.87 -25.40 -7.89
C ASP A 192 10.94 -24.75 -6.98
N GLY A 193 11.49 -23.60 -7.35
CA GLY A 193 12.53 -22.89 -6.59
C GLY A 193 13.89 -23.63 -6.57
N ALA A 194 14.04 -24.76 -7.29
CA ALA A 194 15.26 -25.56 -7.29
C ALA A 194 16.46 -24.82 -7.90
N ASN A 195 16.20 -23.96 -8.88
CA ASN A 195 17.24 -23.19 -9.58
C ASN A 195 17.15 -21.72 -9.18
N LYS A 196 18.29 -21.14 -8.77
CA LYS A 196 18.37 -19.69 -8.55
C LYS A 196 18.75 -19.01 -9.88
N PHE A 197 18.11 -17.86 -10.15
CA PHE A 197 18.40 -17.08 -11.34
C PHE A 197 19.80 -16.45 -11.27
N HIS A 198 20.66 -16.86 -12.20
CA HIS A 198 21.99 -16.30 -12.40
C HIS A 198 22.15 -15.91 -13.88
N PHE A 199 22.33 -14.62 -14.14
CA PHE A 199 22.50 -14.12 -15.49
C PHE A 199 23.30 -12.82 -15.51
N ASN A 200 24.29 -12.75 -16.43
CA ASN A 200 25.04 -11.54 -16.69
C ASN A 200 25.30 -11.44 -18.21
N TRP A 201 24.95 -10.32 -18.80
CA TRP A 201 25.12 -10.06 -20.23
C TRP A 201 26.57 -10.22 -20.70
N LYS A 202 27.55 -9.89 -19.85
CA LYS A 202 28.99 -9.97 -20.18
C LYS A 202 29.48 -11.41 -20.34
N ASP A 203 28.80 -12.36 -19.73
CA ASP A 203 29.23 -13.77 -19.72
C ASP A 203 28.70 -14.56 -20.93
N LEU A 204 27.73 -14.03 -21.69
CA LEU A 204 27.12 -14.72 -22.83
C LEU A 204 28.14 -15.07 -23.93
N VAL A 205 28.96 -14.10 -24.34
CA VAL A 205 29.90 -14.29 -25.44
C VAL A 205 31.04 -15.23 -25.05
N PRO A 206 31.66 -15.09 -23.85
CA PRO A 206 32.73 -16.00 -23.43
C PRO A 206 32.26 -17.42 -23.15
N SER A 207 31.03 -17.61 -22.61
CA SER A 207 30.52 -18.92 -22.21
C SER A 207 29.91 -19.72 -23.36
N GLY A 208 29.54 -19.05 -24.47
CA GLY A 208 28.79 -19.69 -25.56
C GLY A 208 27.37 -20.09 -25.22
N LEU A 209 26.87 -19.69 -24.03
CA LEU A 209 25.50 -19.94 -23.58
C LEU A 209 24.53 -18.96 -24.26
N SER A 210 23.26 -19.34 -24.34
CA SER A 210 22.18 -18.49 -24.80
C SER A 210 21.40 -17.92 -23.60
N VAL A 211 20.68 -16.83 -23.82
CA VAL A 211 19.77 -16.28 -22.78
C VAL A 211 18.71 -17.29 -22.32
N LYS A 212 18.38 -18.28 -23.16
CA LYS A 212 17.44 -19.33 -22.83
C LYS A 212 17.98 -20.34 -21.80
N ASP A 213 19.31 -20.51 -21.73
CA ASP A 213 19.93 -21.39 -20.74
C ASP A 213 19.76 -20.85 -19.30
N ALA A 214 19.66 -19.52 -19.17
CA ALA A 214 19.41 -18.89 -17.85
C ALA A 214 17.97 -19.04 -17.35
N ILE A 215 17.02 -19.36 -18.22
CA ILE A 215 15.59 -19.40 -17.86
C ILE A 215 14.95 -20.79 -18.00
N ALA A 216 15.57 -21.69 -18.78
CA ALA A 216 15.01 -23.01 -19.02
C ALA A 216 14.89 -23.82 -17.74
N PRO A 217 13.80 -24.58 -17.54
CA PRO A 217 13.67 -25.50 -16.43
C PRO A 217 14.62 -26.69 -16.60
N THR A 218 14.95 -27.36 -15.49
CA THR A 218 15.82 -28.55 -15.51
C THR A 218 15.25 -29.70 -16.37
N ALA A 219 13.94 -29.81 -16.42
CA ALA A 219 13.23 -30.80 -17.23
C ALA A 219 11.87 -30.24 -17.66
N LEU A 220 11.44 -30.57 -18.87
CA LEU A 220 10.11 -30.27 -19.39
C LEU A 220 9.57 -31.51 -20.09
N ALA A 221 8.45 -32.05 -19.62
CA ALA A 221 7.89 -33.28 -20.13
C ALA A 221 6.37 -33.22 -20.29
N PHE A 222 5.88 -33.57 -21.47
CA PHE A 222 4.44 -33.67 -21.84
C PHE A 222 4.10 -35.14 -22.06
N LYS A 223 3.98 -35.92 -20.94
CA LYS A 223 3.79 -37.37 -20.99
C LYS A 223 2.34 -37.78 -21.26
N ASN A 224 1.39 -36.94 -20.89
CA ASN A 224 -0.04 -37.18 -21.13
C ASN A 224 -0.69 -35.97 -21.83
N SER A 225 -1.94 -36.12 -22.27
CA SER A 225 -2.67 -35.10 -23.02
C SER A 225 -3.11 -33.90 -22.19
N ARG A 226 -3.16 -34.02 -20.87
CA ARG A 226 -3.86 -33.07 -19.97
C ARG A 226 -2.99 -32.36 -18.94
N THR A 227 -1.76 -32.86 -18.75
CA THR A 227 -0.81 -32.31 -17.79
C THR A 227 0.59 -32.33 -18.35
N PHE A 228 1.47 -31.53 -17.75
CA PHE A 228 2.91 -31.54 -18.03
C PHE A 228 3.70 -31.55 -16.70
N GLN A 229 4.96 -31.89 -16.80
CA GLN A 229 5.91 -31.80 -15.70
C GLN A 229 7.01 -30.81 -16.04
N MET A 230 7.31 -29.90 -15.13
CA MET A 230 8.31 -28.86 -15.26
C MET A 230 9.19 -28.84 -14.00
N GLY A 231 10.46 -29.30 -14.16
CA GLY A 231 11.31 -29.55 -12.99
C GLY A 231 10.67 -30.55 -12.02
N GLY A 232 10.54 -30.14 -10.77
CA GLY A 232 9.92 -30.92 -9.68
C GLY A 232 8.41 -30.75 -9.54
N ILE A 233 7.73 -29.96 -10.39
CA ILE A 233 6.30 -29.69 -10.28
C ILE A 233 5.50 -30.21 -11.46
N PHE A 234 4.21 -30.46 -11.21
CA PHE A 234 3.20 -30.80 -12.21
C PHE A 234 2.42 -29.54 -12.58
N GLY A 235 2.02 -29.39 -13.83
CA GLY A 235 1.24 -28.28 -14.34
C GLY A 235 0.14 -28.68 -15.29
N ALA A 236 -0.91 -27.86 -15.37
CA ALA A 236 -1.97 -27.98 -16.33
C ALA A 236 -2.45 -26.59 -16.75
N VAL A 237 -2.62 -26.38 -18.06
CA VAL A 237 -3.21 -25.17 -18.62
C VAL A 237 -4.64 -25.45 -19.02
N SER A 238 -5.50 -24.54 -18.62
CA SER A 238 -6.93 -24.52 -18.99
C SER A 238 -7.29 -23.18 -19.64
N PHE A 239 -8.32 -23.18 -20.48
CA PHE A 239 -8.89 -21.96 -21.05
C PHE A 239 -10.27 -21.69 -20.47
N LEU A 240 -10.63 -20.43 -20.32
CA LEU A 240 -11.94 -20.02 -19.85
C LEU A 240 -12.90 -19.91 -21.03
N ASN A 241 -13.93 -20.74 -21.02
CA ASN A 241 -15.07 -20.64 -21.94
C ASN A 241 -16.16 -19.80 -21.29
N ILE A 242 -16.36 -18.58 -21.81
CA ILE A 242 -17.33 -17.62 -21.30
C ILE A 242 -18.70 -17.98 -21.87
N THR A 243 -19.57 -18.59 -21.05
CA THR A 243 -20.93 -18.96 -21.41
C THR A 243 -21.98 -17.98 -20.85
N ALA A 244 -21.59 -17.21 -19.83
CA ALA A 244 -22.44 -16.20 -19.21
C ALA A 244 -22.87 -15.10 -20.21
N SER A 245 -24.09 -14.63 -20.07
CA SER A 245 -24.59 -13.41 -20.75
C SER A 245 -24.03 -12.15 -20.09
N ASP A 246 -23.92 -12.18 -18.76
CA ASP A 246 -23.40 -11.09 -17.93
C ASP A 246 -22.20 -11.59 -17.13
N LEU A 247 -21.09 -10.87 -17.21
CA LEU A 247 -19.88 -11.15 -16.46
C LEU A 247 -19.81 -10.27 -15.21
N SER A 248 -19.16 -10.77 -14.16
CA SER A 248 -18.87 -10.03 -12.94
C SER A 248 -17.40 -9.63 -12.89
N ASP A 249 -17.12 -8.43 -12.38
CA ASP A 249 -15.77 -7.94 -12.08
C ASP A 249 -15.04 -8.77 -10.99
N GLN A 250 -15.78 -9.65 -10.29
CA GLN A 250 -15.23 -10.56 -9.28
C GLN A 250 -14.56 -11.80 -9.89
N LEU A 251 -14.83 -12.15 -11.15
CA LEU A 251 -14.32 -13.38 -11.77
C LEU A 251 -12.79 -13.44 -11.80
N LEU A 252 -12.14 -12.40 -12.31
CA LEU A 252 -10.67 -12.34 -12.34
C LEU A 252 -10.09 -12.30 -10.94
N LYS A 253 -10.70 -11.54 -10.03
CA LYS A 253 -10.30 -11.46 -8.63
C LYS A 253 -10.32 -12.84 -7.96
N ASP A 254 -11.41 -13.59 -8.08
CA ASP A 254 -11.54 -14.89 -7.43
C ASP A 254 -10.44 -15.87 -7.92
N PHE A 255 -10.03 -15.80 -9.20
CA PHE A 255 -8.86 -16.55 -9.68
C PHE A 255 -7.57 -16.06 -9.02
N LEU A 256 -7.34 -14.75 -8.95
CA LEU A 256 -6.11 -14.19 -8.39
C LEU A 256 -5.98 -14.38 -6.88
N ASP A 257 -7.10 -14.62 -6.19
CA ASP A 257 -7.13 -14.85 -4.74
C ASP A 257 -6.96 -16.32 -4.35
N MET A 258 -6.77 -17.23 -5.32
CA MET A 258 -6.44 -18.64 -5.01
C MET A 258 -5.11 -18.75 -4.27
N ASP A 259 -5.06 -19.64 -3.28
CA ASP A 259 -3.88 -19.92 -2.43
C ASP A 259 -2.91 -20.92 -3.06
N SER A 260 -2.72 -20.83 -4.37
CA SER A 260 -1.83 -21.73 -5.12
C SER A 260 -0.95 -20.98 -6.09
N SER A 261 0.21 -21.54 -6.41
CA SER A 261 1.05 -21.03 -7.48
C SER A 261 0.34 -21.21 -8.81
N GLN A 262 0.07 -20.11 -9.50
CA GLN A 262 -0.64 -20.11 -10.76
C GLN A 262 -0.25 -18.92 -11.64
N ILE A 263 -0.56 -19.03 -12.92
CA ILE A 263 -0.43 -17.92 -13.87
C ILE A 263 -1.77 -17.78 -14.58
N VAL A 264 -2.34 -16.59 -14.51
CA VAL A 264 -3.51 -16.21 -15.31
C VAL A 264 -3.03 -15.30 -16.42
N THR A 265 -3.37 -15.65 -17.68
CA THR A 265 -2.92 -14.91 -18.85
C THR A 265 -4.10 -14.55 -19.74
N MET A 266 -4.20 -13.29 -20.12
CA MET A 266 -5.20 -12.79 -21.05
C MET A 266 -4.50 -12.24 -22.28
N HIS A 267 -4.64 -12.92 -23.41
CA HIS A 267 -4.25 -12.38 -24.72
C HIS A 267 -5.41 -11.59 -25.30
N ILE A 268 -5.14 -10.36 -25.66
CA ILE A 268 -6.16 -9.43 -26.14
C ILE A 268 -5.68 -8.81 -27.45
N GLN A 269 -6.49 -8.95 -28.49
CA GLN A 269 -6.23 -8.38 -29.81
C GLN A 269 -7.39 -7.51 -30.24
N SER A 270 -7.15 -6.23 -30.52
CA SER A 270 -8.16 -5.33 -31.08
C SER A 270 -8.47 -5.73 -32.54
N VAL A 271 -9.74 -5.72 -32.88
CA VAL A 271 -10.20 -5.94 -34.26
C VAL A 271 -10.39 -4.60 -34.94
N ASP A 272 -9.97 -4.48 -36.21
CA ASP A 272 -10.25 -3.28 -37.00
C ASP A 272 -11.75 -2.99 -37.02
N GLN A 273 -12.15 -1.75 -36.66
CA GLN A 273 -13.54 -1.35 -36.46
C GLN A 273 -14.39 -1.56 -37.72
N ASN A 274 -13.87 -1.23 -38.91
CA ASN A 274 -14.57 -1.39 -40.15
C ASN A 274 -14.79 -2.87 -40.47
N LYS A 275 -13.78 -3.69 -40.18
CA LYS A 275 -13.86 -5.15 -40.37
C LYS A 275 -14.85 -5.78 -39.40
N ALA A 276 -14.85 -5.37 -38.12
CA ALA A 276 -15.81 -5.83 -37.12
C ALA A 276 -17.27 -5.52 -37.54
N ILE A 277 -17.55 -4.25 -37.89
CA ILE A 277 -18.87 -3.80 -38.33
C ILE A 277 -19.33 -4.57 -39.61
N LYS A 278 -18.42 -4.76 -40.58
CA LYS A 278 -18.73 -5.52 -41.80
C LYS A 278 -19.06 -6.97 -41.51
N THR A 279 -18.32 -7.61 -40.60
CA THR A 279 -18.55 -9.00 -40.21
C THR A 279 -19.92 -9.15 -39.51
N ILE A 280 -20.24 -8.26 -38.56
CA ILE A 280 -21.52 -8.31 -37.85
C ILE A 280 -22.72 -8.05 -38.79
N LYS A 281 -22.60 -7.09 -39.73
CA LYS A 281 -23.62 -6.87 -40.76
C LYS A 281 -23.83 -8.10 -41.60
N HIS A 282 -22.77 -8.82 -41.99
CA HIS A 282 -22.88 -10.07 -42.73
C HIS A 282 -23.61 -11.14 -41.88
N THR A 283 -23.24 -11.30 -40.61
CA THR A 283 -23.91 -12.23 -39.69
C THR A 283 -25.38 -11.90 -39.51
N ILE A 284 -25.77 -10.62 -39.39
CA ILE A 284 -27.15 -10.19 -39.30
C ILE A 284 -27.90 -10.60 -40.59
N THR A 285 -27.28 -10.39 -41.76
CA THR A 285 -27.90 -10.79 -43.06
C THR A 285 -28.09 -12.29 -43.16
N GLU A 286 -27.17 -13.11 -42.69
CA GLU A 286 -27.29 -14.57 -42.65
C GLU A 286 -28.39 -15.02 -41.67
N LEU A 287 -28.45 -14.41 -40.46
CA LEU A 287 -29.51 -14.67 -39.47
C LEU A 287 -30.88 -14.29 -40.02
N ASP A 288 -31.02 -13.13 -40.68
CA ASP A 288 -32.27 -12.71 -41.30
C ASP A 288 -32.69 -13.66 -42.46
N ARG A 289 -31.73 -14.19 -43.25
CA ARG A 289 -31.96 -15.24 -44.22
C ARG A 289 -32.48 -16.53 -43.58
N SER A 290 -31.79 -17.01 -42.55
CA SER A 290 -32.18 -18.20 -41.80
C SER A 290 -33.57 -18.04 -41.19
N LYS A 291 -33.91 -16.85 -40.70
CA LYS A 291 -35.24 -16.51 -40.19
C LYS A 291 -36.31 -16.65 -41.28
N ILE A 292 -36.04 -16.11 -42.45
CA ILE A 292 -36.98 -16.22 -43.60
C ILE A 292 -37.14 -17.68 -44.05
N GLU A 293 -36.07 -18.48 -44.02
CA GLU A 293 -36.15 -19.90 -44.36
C GLU A 293 -36.98 -20.70 -43.33
N GLU A 294 -36.81 -20.46 -42.04
CA GLU A 294 -37.61 -21.10 -41.00
C GLU A 294 -39.10 -20.66 -41.04
N GLN A 295 -39.34 -19.37 -41.29
CA GLN A 295 -40.72 -18.88 -41.54
C GLN A 295 -41.39 -19.59 -42.73
N LYS A 296 -40.69 -19.77 -43.86
CA LYS A 296 -41.20 -20.52 -45.01
C LYS A 296 -41.47 -21.99 -44.67
N LYS A 297 -40.63 -22.62 -43.85
CA LYS A 297 -40.85 -23.99 -43.37
C LYS A 297 -42.11 -24.08 -42.48
N ALA A 298 -42.24 -23.14 -41.50
CA ALA A 298 -43.39 -23.08 -40.61
C ALA A 298 -44.71 -22.96 -41.39
N VAL A 299 -44.77 -22.03 -42.32
CA VAL A 299 -45.95 -21.85 -43.20
C VAL A 299 -46.25 -23.12 -44.01
N ARG A 300 -45.25 -23.79 -44.60
CA ARG A 300 -45.45 -25.07 -45.33
C ARG A 300 -45.92 -26.19 -44.41
N ALA A 301 -45.60 -26.15 -43.13
CA ALA A 301 -46.03 -27.09 -42.12
C ALA A 301 -47.40 -26.74 -41.47
N GLY A 302 -48.03 -25.64 -41.89
CA GLY A 302 -49.33 -25.19 -41.36
C GLY A 302 -49.28 -24.44 -40.05
N TYR A 303 -48.04 -23.98 -39.60
CA TYR A 303 -47.87 -23.18 -38.43
C TYR A 303 -47.87 -21.67 -38.76
N ASP A 304 -48.10 -20.84 -37.75
CA ASP A 304 -48.05 -19.38 -37.90
C ASP A 304 -46.60 -18.90 -38.21
N MET A 305 -46.47 -17.84 -39.00
CA MET A 305 -45.18 -17.23 -39.37
C MET A 305 -44.40 -16.72 -38.15
N ASP A 306 -45.04 -16.48 -37.00
CA ASP A 306 -44.41 -16.01 -35.80
C ASP A 306 -43.77 -17.12 -34.94
N VAL A 307 -43.99 -18.40 -35.30
CA VAL A 307 -43.36 -19.55 -34.66
C VAL A 307 -41.92 -19.70 -35.17
N LEU A 308 -41.03 -18.99 -34.52
CA LEU A 308 -39.59 -19.05 -34.79
C LEU A 308 -38.86 -19.81 -33.67
N PRO A 309 -37.76 -20.53 -33.96
CA PRO A 309 -36.89 -21.01 -32.93
C PRO A 309 -36.44 -19.83 -32.06
N SER A 310 -36.60 -19.96 -30.74
CA SER A 310 -36.27 -18.92 -29.76
C SER A 310 -34.84 -18.39 -29.90
N ASP A 311 -33.93 -19.29 -30.24
CA ASP A 311 -32.50 -19.00 -30.38
C ASP A 311 -32.21 -18.06 -31.56
N LEU A 312 -32.91 -18.26 -32.69
CA LEU A 312 -32.73 -17.45 -33.90
C LEU A 312 -33.23 -16.01 -33.71
N ALA A 313 -34.31 -15.85 -32.96
CA ALA A 313 -34.87 -14.54 -32.62
C ALA A 313 -33.95 -13.79 -31.66
N THR A 314 -33.39 -14.49 -30.67
CA THR A 314 -32.45 -13.93 -29.66
C THR A 314 -31.14 -13.52 -30.32
N TYR A 315 -30.50 -14.40 -31.10
CA TYR A 315 -29.23 -14.08 -31.80
C TYR A 315 -29.37 -12.91 -32.77
N GLY A 316 -30.50 -12.78 -33.45
CA GLY A 316 -30.76 -11.66 -34.36
C GLY A 316 -30.89 -10.33 -33.62
N ARG A 317 -31.49 -10.33 -32.43
CA ARG A 317 -31.62 -9.15 -31.57
C ARG A 317 -30.25 -8.74 -31.01
N ASP A 318 -29.51 -9.70 -30.47
CA ASP A 318 -28.20 -9.48 -29.86
C ASP A 318 -27.18 -8.98 -30.89
N ALA A 319 -27.18 -9.52 -32.11
CA ALA A 319 -26.30 -9.05 -33.18
C ALA A 319 -26.65 -7.61 -33.62
N LYS A 320 -27.94 -7.22 -33.62
CA LYS A 320 -28.35 -5.83 -33.92
C LYS A 320 -28.01 -4.87 -32.78
N ALA A 321 -28.17 -5.31 -31.53
CA ALA A 321 -27.71 -4.53 -30.34
C ALA A 321 -26.20 -4.28 -30.37
N LEU A 322 -25.38 -5.33 -30.58
CA LEU A 322 -23.93 -5.23 -30.72
C LEU A 322 -23.53 -4.29 -31.87
N LEU A 323 -24.23 -4.34 -33.03
CA LEU A 323 -23.93 -3.41 -34.11
C LEU A 323 -24.19 -1.96 -33.71
N LYS A 324 -25.26 -1.70 -32.97
CA LYS A 324 -25.63 -0.37 -32.49
C LYS A 324 -24.56 0.15 -31.47
N GLU A 325 -24.13 -0.70 -30.57
CA GLU A 325 -23.06 -0.36 -29.58
C GLU A 325 -21.78 0.05 -30.30
N LEU A 326 -21.30 -0.77 -31.25
CA LEU A 326 -20.10 -0.49 -32.02
C LEU A 326 -20.20 0.76 -32.92
N GLN A 327 -21.41 1.20 -33.29
CA GLN A 327 -21.61 2.38 -34.14
C GLN A 327 -21.86 3.67 -33.34
N SER A 328 -22.48 3.58 -32.18
CA SER A 328 -23.00 4.73 -31.42
C SER A 328 -22.25 5.03 -30.13
N GLN A 329 -21.48 4.07 -29.63
CA GLN A 329 -20.68 4.19 -28.38
C GLN A 329 -19.20 4.03 -28.73
N ASN A 330 -18.34 4.54 -27.87
CA ASN A 330 -16.88 4.40 -28.05
C ASN A 330 -16.42 2.95 -27.75
N GLU A 331 -17.17 1.97 -28.28
CA GLU A 331 -16.92 0.55 -28.13
C GLU A 331 -16.11 0.00 -29.30
N ARG A 332 -15.10 -0.82 -28.99
CA ARG A 332 -14.32 -1.59 -29.95
C ARG A 332 -14.56 -3.08 -29.74
N MET A 333 -14.18 -3.89 -30.72
CA MET A 333 -14.23 -5.34 -30.60
C MET A 333 -12.84 -5.90 -30.36
N PHE A 334 -12.74 -6.77 -29.37
CA PHE A 334 -11.54 -7.50 -29.04
C PHE A 334 -11.74 -9.00 -29.19
N LEU A 335 -10.68 -9.71 -29.59
CA LEU A 335 -10.58 -11.15 -29.48
C LEU A 335 -9.75 -11.48 -28.24
N VAL A 336 -10.35 -12.21 -27.31
CA VAL A 336 -9.76 -12.52 -26.01
C VAL A 336 -9.57 -14.02 -25.85
N THR A 337 -8.37 -14.44 -25.47
CA THR A 337 -8.05 -15.77 -24.98
C THR A 337 -7.66 -15.68 -23.52
N PHE A 338 -8.38 -16.35 -22.64
CA PHE A 338 -8.12 -16.36 -21.21
C PHE A 338 -7.59 -17.75 -20.80
N LEU A 339 -6.37 -17.81 -20.31
CA LEU A 339 -5.69 -19.03 -19.88
C LEU A 339 -5.43 -19.01 -18.37
N VAL A 340 -5.56 -20.18 -17.74
CA VAL A 340 -5.18 -20.41 -16.34
C VAL A 340 -4.22 -21.59 -16.29
N LEU A 341 -3.00 -21.33 -15.89
CA LEU A 341 -1.99 -22.34 -15.63
C LEU A 341 -1.98 -22.60 -14.12
N ASN A 342 -2.38 -23.78 -13.70
CA ASN A 342 -2.29 -24.25 -12.33
C ASN A 342 -1.08 -25.18 -12.16
N THR A 343 -0.46 -25.14 -10.99
CA THR A 343 0.68 -26.00 -10.65
C THR A 343 0.44 -26.72 -9.31
N GLY A 344 1.20 -27.80 -9.06
CA GLY A 344 1.20 -28.53 -7.81
C GLY A 344 2.50 -29.33 -7.65
N LYS A 345 2.94 -29.55 -6.42
CA LYS A 345 4.12 -30.39 -6.12
C LYS A 345 3.86 -31.87 -6.38
N THR A 346 2.59 -32.27 -6.31
CA THR A 346 2.12 -33.64 -6.62
C THR A 346 0.97 -33.56 -7.63
N GLU A 347 0.69 -34.64 -8.34
CA GLU A 347 -0.47 -34.73 -9.23
C GLU A 347 -1.78 -34.51 -8.48
N GLN A 348 -1.90 -35.00 -7.25
CA GLN A 348 -3.10 -34.80 -6.43
C GLN A 348 -3.31 -33.31 -6.06
N GLU A 349 -2.25 -32.62 -5.69
CA GLU A 349 -2.30 -31.18 -5.40
C GLU A 349 -2.69 -30.39 -6.66
N LEU A 350 -2.11 -30.72 -7.82
CA LEU A 350 -2.49 -30.12 -9.08
C LEU A 350 -4.00 -30.32 -9.39
N GLU A 351 -4.51 -31.55 -9.23
CA GLU A 351 -5.94 -31.84 -9.46
C GLU A 351 -6.84 -31.03 -8.50
N THR A 352 -6.44 -30.87 -7.25
CA THR A 352 -7.14 -30.05 -6.25
C THR A 352 -7.18 -28.58 -6.69
N ASN A 353 -6.05 -28.01 -7.12
CA ASN A 353 -5.94 -26.63 -7.57
C ASN A 353 -6.76 -26.37 -8.85
N VAL A 354 -6.73 -27.32 -9.80
CA VAL A 354 -7.55 -27.23 -11.01
C VAL A 354 -9.03 -27.33 -10.66
N PHE A 355 -9.43 -28.21 -9.74
CA PHE A 355 -10.81 -28.31 -9.29
C PHE A 355 -11.32 -27.00 -8.64
N GLN A 356 -10.50 -26.35 -7.82
CA GLN A 356 -10.82 -25.05 -7.25
C GLN A 356 -11.02 -23.99 -8.35
N ALA A 357 -10.12 -23.95 -9.34
CA ALA A 357 -10.22 -23.01 -10.46
C ALA A 357 -11.50 -23.28 -11.29
N VAL A 358 -11.86 -24.55 -11.53
CA VAL A 358 -13.13 -24.91 -12.21
C VAL A 358 -14.33 -24.45 -11.38
N SER A 359 -14.30 -24.63 -10.06
CA SER A 359 -15.39 -24.19 -9.17
C SER A 359 -15.60 -22.66 -9.20
N ILE A 360 -14.50 -21.89 -9.27
CA ILE A 360 -14.56 -20.43 -9.44
C ILE A 360 -15.23 -20.06 -10.77
N ALA A 361 -14.84 -20.69 -11.89
CA ALA A 361 -15.47 -20.42 -13.17
C ALA A 361 -16.97 -20.73 -13.14
N GLN A 362 -17.36 -21.88 -12.55
CA GLN A 362 -18.78 -22.27 -12.43
C GLN A 362 -19.59 -21.31 -11.57
N LYS A 363 -19.02 -20.79 -10.48
CA LYS A 363 -19.65 -19.76 -9.64
C LYS A 363 -20.07 -18.52 -10.46
N HIS A 364 -19.32 -18.21 -11.51
CA HIS A 364 -19.56 -17.08 -12.40
C HIS A 364 -20.22 -17.46 -13.72
N ASN A 365 -20.89 -18.62 -13.78
CA ASN A 365 -21.54 -19.15 -14.99
C ASN A 365 -20.59 -19.25 -16.20
N CYS A 366 -19.32 -19.56 -15.96
CA CYS A 366 -18.32 -19.83 -16.96
C CYS A 366 -17.82 -21.28 -16.81
N GLU A 367 -17.13 -21.78 -17.82
CA GLU A 367 -16.58 -23.12 -17.84
C GLU A 367 -15.05 -23.02 -18.03
N LEU A 368 -14.28 -23.67 -17.15
CA LEU A 368 -12.83 -23.77 -17.28
C LEU A 368 -12.48 -25.15 -17.85
N CYS A 369 -12.03 -25.16 -19.11
CA CYS A 369 -11.74 -26.38 -19.87
C CYS A 369 -10.22 -26.59 -19.99
N ARG A 370 -9.72 -27.79 -19.70
CA ARG A 370 -8.31 -28.12 -19.96
C ARG A 370 -7.99 -28.12 -21.44
N LEU A 371 -6.77 -27.70 -21.78
CA LEU A 371 -6.23 -27.78 -23.13
C LEU A 371 -5.74 -29.20 -23.42
N ASP A 372 -6.67 -30.08 -23.86
CA ASP A 372 -6.31 -31.47 -24.20
C ASP A 372 -5.41 -31.49 -25.45
N PHE A 373 -4.28 -32.17 -25.37
CA PHE A 373 -3.24 -32.26 -26.41
C PHE A 373 -2.56 -30.93 -26.82
N GLN A 374 -2.79 -29.85 -26.07
CA GLN A 374 -2.22 -28.52 -26.33
C GLN A 374 -1.55 -27.91 -25.09
N GLN A 375 -1.07 -28.75 -24.18
CA GLN A 375 -0.45 -28.29 -22.93
C GLN A 375 0.86 -27.54 -23.16
N GLU A 376 1.68 -27.96 -24.16
CA GLU A 376 2.90 -27.24 -24.53
C GLU A 376 2.57 -25.85 -25.07
N GLN A 377 1.62 -25.76 -26.02
CA GLN A 377 1.17 -24.49 -26.60
C GLN A 377 0.57 -23.58 -25.50
N GLY A 378 -0.19 -24.16 -24.58
CA GLY A 378 -0.77 -23.42 -23.44
C GLY A 378 0.31 -22.86 -22.53
N LEU A 379 1.29 -23.68 -22.13
CA LEU A 379 2.41 -23.21 -21.30
C LEU A 379 3.21 -22.09 -21.98
N MET A 380 3.52 -22.26 -23.27
CA MET A 380 4.29 -21.26 -24.03
C MET A 380 3.49 -19.96 -24.27
N SER A 381 2.15 -20.06 -24.39
CA SER A 381 1.27 -18.90 -24.45
C SER A 381 1.07 -18.21 -23.08
N SER A 382 1.44 -18.85 -21.98
CA SER A 382 1.39 -18.21 -20.65
C SER A 382 2.64 -17.38 -20.33
N LEU A 383 3.67 -17.42 -21.20
CA LEU A 383 4.88 -16.61 -21.02
C LEU A 383 4.66 -15.17 -21.52
N PRO A 384 5.27 -14.14 -20.88
CA PRO A 384 5.03 -12.72 -21.19
C PRO A 384 5.70 -12.30 -22.51
N LEU A 385 5.20 -12.86 -23.62
CA LEU A 385 5.72 -12.67 -24.98
C LEU A 385 4.69 -12.05 -25.93
N ALA A 386 3.44 -11.88 -25.51
CA ALA A 386 2.31 -11.45 -26.33
C ALA A 386 2.15 -12.29 -27.61
N ASP A 387 2.44 -13.60 -27.52
CA ASP A 387 2.39 -14.58 -28.62
C ASP A 387 1.51 -15.77 -28.23
N CYS A 388 0.24 -15.71 -28.63
CA CYS A 388 -0.72 -16.76 -28.32
C CYS A 388 -0.68 -17.87 -29.37
N GLN A 389 -0.37 -19.09 -28.95
CA GLN A 389 -0.37 -20.30 -29.81
C GLN A 389 -1.72 -21.04 -29.78
N ILE A 390 -2.68 -20.55 -28.99
CA ILE A 390 -4.02 -21.12 -28.84
C ILE A 390 -5.00 -20.35 -29.72
N GLU A 391 -5.75 -21.08 -30.60
CA GLU A 391 -6.69 -20.48 -31.53
C GLU A 391 -8.08 -20.23 -30.92
N ILE A 392 -8.29 -20.61 -29.66
CA ILE A 392 -9.58 -20.42 -28.95
C ILE A 392 -9.69 -18.94 -28.54
N GLN A 393 -10.60 -18.22 -29.17
CA GLN A 393 -10.80 -16.79 -28.96
C GLN A 393 -12.28 -16.46 -28.74
N ARG A 394 -12.58 -15.58 -27.82
CA ARG A 394 -13.90 -15.00 -27.59
C ARG A 394 -13.95 -13.55 -28.06
N GLY A 395 -14.92 -13.21 -28.89
CA GLY A 395 -15.19 -11.81 -29.26
C GLY A 395 -15.95 -11.09 -28.12
N LEU A 396 -15.36 -10.00 -27.62
CA LEU A 396 -15.92 -9.14 -26.57
C LEU A 396 -15.86 -7.68 -27.00
N THR A 397 -16.79 -6.85 -26.51
CA THR A 397 -16.74 -5.39 -26.65
C THR A 397 -15.74 -4.80 -25.64
N THR A 398 -15.44 -3.49 -25.74
CA THR A 398 -14.59 -2.80 -24.76
C THR A 398 -15.11 -2.98 -23.36
N SER A 399 -16.37 -2.65 -23.10
CA SER A 399 -16.99 -2.77 -21.77
C SER A 399 -16.97 -4.19 -21.24
N SER A 400 -17.29 -5.18 -22.10
CA SER A 400 -17.22 -6.60 -21.72
C SER A 400 -15.81 -7.10 -21.44
N THR A 401 -14.79 -6.57 -22.15
CA THR A 401 -13.38 -6.89 -21.87
C THR A 401 -12.89 -6.19 -20.59
N ALA A 402 -13.34 -4.95 -20.36
CA ALA A 402 -12.98 -4.15 -19.19
C ALA A 402 -13.52 -4.72 -17.87
N ILE A 403 -14.53 -5.58 -17.89
CA ILE A 403 -15.02 -6.30 -16.71
C ILE A 403 -13.91 -7.13 -16.04
N PHE A 404 -12.95 -7.63 -16.81
CA PHE A 404 -11.73 -8.22 -16.26
C PHE A 404 -10.80 -7.12 -15.72
N VAL A 405 -11.28 -6.40 -14.68
CA VAL A 405 -10.52 -5.33 -14.05
C VAL A 405 -9.25 -5.93 -13.44
N PRO A 406 -8.05 -5.47 -13.87
CA PRO A 406 -6.80 -6.07 -13.41
C PRO A 406 -6.40 -5.60 -12.00
N PHE A 407 -7.23 -4.77 -11.37
CA PHE A 407 -6.96 -4.19 -10.05
C PHE A 407 -7.82 -4.90 -9.00
N THR A 408 -7.15 -5.36 -7.93
CA THR A 408 -7.79 -6.09 -6.85
C THR A 408 -7.60 -5.39 -5.52
N THR A 409 -6.52 -5.69 -4.82
CA THR A 409 -6.16 -5.14 -3.53
C THR A 409 -4.71 -4.70 -3.54
N GLN A 410 -4.48 -3.52 -3.02
CA GLN A 410 -3.12 -3.02 -2.83
C GLN A 410 -2.40 -3.80 -1.74
N GLU A 411 -1.11 -4.02 -1.93
CA GLU A 411 -0.22 -4.60 -0.92
C GLU A 411 0.77 -3.53 -0.46
N LEU A 412 1.07 -3.53 0.82
CA LEU A 412 2.07 -2.68 1.43
C LEU A 412 3.16 -3.57 2.04
N PHE A 413 4.10 -3.97 1.22
CA PHE A 413 5.25 -4.74 1.65
C PHE A 413 6.55 -4.11 1.16
N ASP A 414 7.30 -3.56 2.10
CA ASP A 414 8.64 -3.00 1.89
C ASP A 414 9.63 -3.77 2.77
N ASN A 415 10.63 -4.39 2.17
CA ASN A 415 11.70 -5.11 2.86
C ASN A 415 12.93 -4.24 3.15
N GLY A 416 12.77 -2.92 3.14
CA GLY A 416 13.80 -1.97 3.53
C GLY A 416 14.27 -2.17 4.97
N LYS A 417 15.52 -1.78 5.29
CA LYS A 417 16.11 -1.96 6.63
C LYS A 417 15.32 -1.29 7.75
N GLU A 418 14.60 -0.21 7.44
CA GLU A 418 13.83 0.60 8.40
C GLU A 418 12.31 0.40 8.29
N SER A 419 11.87 -0.64 7.55
CA SER A 419 10.46 -0.96 7.43
C SER A 419 9.93 -1.59 8.71
N LEU A 420 8.78 -1.10 9.18
CA LEU A 420 8.11 -1.54 10.40
C LEU A 420 6.88 -2.38 10.07
N TYR A 421 6.58 -3.35 10.94
CA TYR A 421 5.38 -4.19 10.86
C TYR A 421 4.15 -3.45 11.40
N TYR A 422 3.02 -3.54 10.67
CA TYR A 422 1.75 -2.89 11.05
C TYR A 422 0.54 -3.83 11.08
N GLY A 423 0.72 -5.12 10.88
CA GLY A 423 -0.33 -6.14 10.89
C GLY A 423 -0.35 -6.99 9.63
N LEU A 424 -1.42 -7.75 9.46
CA LEU A 424 -1.74 -8.47 8.23
C LEU A 424 -2.80 -7.70 7.46
N ASN A 425 -2.71 -7.66 6.14
CA ASN A 425 -3.77 -7.16 5.28
C ASN A 425 -5.01 -8.06 5.44
N ALA A 426 -6.14 -7.52 5.91
CA ALA A 426 -7.35 -8.31 6.16
C ALA A 426 -7.95 -8.97 4.91
N LEU A 427 -7.54 -8.54 3.70
CA LEU A 427 -8.03 -9.07 2.43
C LEU A 427 -7.16 -10.20 1.88
N SER A 428 -5.84 -10.05 1.96
CA SER A 428 -4.87 -11.01 1.40
C SER A 428 -4.15 -11.84 2.45
N ASN A 429 -4.27 -11.48 3.73
CA ASN A 429 -3.48 -12.01 4.84
C ASN A 429 -1.96 -11.84 4.71
N ASN A 430 -1.50 -10.96 3.82
CA ASN A 430 -0.08 -10.66 3.68
C ASN A 430 0.39 -9.69 4.76
N LEU A 431 1.69 -9.78 5.13
CA LEU A 431 2.31 -8.85 6.07
C LEU A 431 2.25 -7.42 5.53
N ILE A 432 1.84 -6.49 6.37
CA ILE A 432 1.98 -5.06 6.11
C ILE A 432 3.28 -4.59 6.76
N MET A 433 4.25 -4.24 5.92
CA MET A 433 5.54 -3.70 6.33
C MET A 433 5.85 -2.45 5.53
N VAL A 434 6.05 -1.32 6.20
CA VAL A 434 6.28 -0.03 5.55
C VAL A 434 7.25 0.84 6.34
N ASP A 435 7.93 1.73 5.62
CA ASP A 435 8.80 2.76 6.18
C ASP A 435 8.12 4.13 6.05
N ARG A 436 7.71 4.70 7.19
CA ARG A 436 7.06 6.02 7.25
C ARG A 436 7.93 7.16 6.74
N LYS A 437 9.27 7.03 6.79
CA LYS A 437 10.21 8.03 6.28
C LYS A 437 10.11 8.23 4.77
N LYS A 438 9.53 7.26 4.04
CA LYS A 438 9.28 7.35 2.60
C LYS A 438 8.04 8.16 2.24
N LEU A 439 7.19 8.49 3.21
CA LEU A 439 6.03 9.33 3.02
C LEU A 439 6.43 10.80 2.83
N LYS A 440 5.60 11.52 2.09
CA LYS A 440 5.73 12.97 1.95
C LYS A 440 5.65 13.69 3.31
N ASN A 441 4.70 13.25 4.14
CA ASN A 441 4.48 13.70 5.51
C ASN A 441 4.50 12.48 6.45
N PRO A 442 5.63 12.16 7.11
CA PRO A 442 5.74 10.98 7.97
C PRO A 442 4.95 11.09 9.28
N ASN A 443 4.34 12.26 9.54
CA ASN A 443 3.50 12.48 10.69
C ASN A 443 2.35 11.48 10.74
N GLY A 444 1.97 11.03 11.93
CA GLY A 444 0.98 9.96 12.10
C GLY A 444 -0.09 10.24 13.12
N LEU A 445 -1.21 9.56 12.93
CA LEU A 445 -2.35 9.53 13.85
C LEU A 445 -2.70 8.08 14.18
N ILE A 446 -2.88 7.78 15.46
CA ILE A 446 -3.46 6.51 15.92
C ILE A 446 -4.79 6.83 16.58
N LEU A 447 -5.87 6.42 15.92
CA LEU A 447 -7.25 6.75 16.31
C LEU A 447 -7.98 5.49 16.77
N GLY A 448 -8.69 5.58 17.91
CA GLY A 448 -9.45 4.42 18.38
C GLY A 448 -10.15 4.65 19.71
N THR A 449 -11.29 4.00 19.88
CA THR A 449 -12.02 3.98 21.14
C THR A 449 -11.22 3.30 22.26
N PRO A 450 -11.56 3.53 23.54
CA PRO A 450 -10.97 2.78 24.64
C PRO A 450 -11.11 1.26 24.42
N GLY A 451 -10.03 0.51 24.67
CA GLY A 451 -10.02 -0.95 24.50
C GLY A 451 -9.87 -1.44 23.06
N SER A 452 -9.71 -0.57 22.07
CA SER A 452 -9.49 -0.97 20.67
C SER A 452 -8.04 -1.42 20.37
N GLY A 453 -7.10 -1.24 21.29
CA GLY A 453 -5.68 -1.58 21.12
C GLY A 453 -4.77 -0.41 20.75
N LYS A 454 -5.21 0.84 20.91
CA LYS A 454 -4.46 2.06 20.54
C LYS A 454 -3.05 2.11 21.16
N SER A 455 -2.95 2.06 22.51
CA SER A 455 -1.66 2.12 23.21
C SER A 455 -0.81 0.87 22.94
N PHE A 456 -1.43 -0.30 22.74
CA PHE A 456 -0.73 -1.52 22.31
C PHE A 456 -0.05 -1.34 20.96
N SER A 457 -0.77 -0.82 19.96
CA SER A 457 -0.24 -0.58 18.62
C SER A 457 0.91 0.42 18.62
N ALA A 458 0.81 1.50 19.42
CA ALA A 458 1.88 2.46 19.60
C ALA A 458 3.12 1.82 20.23
N LYS A 459 2.95 1.07 21.33
CA LYS A 459 4.06 0.35 22.00
C LYS A 459 4.72 -0.66 21.08
N ARG A 460 3.94 -1.38 20.25
CA ARG A 460 4.48 -2.30 19.24
C ARG A 460 5.32 -1.56 18.19
N GLU A 461 4.84 -0.40 17.69
CA GLU A 461 5.60 0.43 16.75
C GLU A 461 6.89 0.96 17.39
N ILE A 462 6.83 1.45 18.64
CA ILE A 462 7.98 1.91 19.42
C ILE A 462 9.03 0.79 19.54
N CYS A 463 8.61 -0.40 19.96
CA CYS A 463 9.50 -1.56 20.09
C CYS A 463 10.15 -1.90 18.73
N ASN A 464 9.36 -2.00 17.67
CA ASN A 464 9.89 -2.31 16.34
C ASN A 464 10.86 -1.23 15.83
N ALA A 465 10.51 0.05 15.97
CA ALA A 465 11.38 1.17 15.59
C ALA A 465 12.71 1.15 16.35
N PHE A 466 12.67 0.88 17.67
CA PHE A 466 13.87 0.76 18.49
C PHE A 466 14.79 -0.38 18.01
N LEU A 467 14.23 -1.50 17.59
CA LEU A 467 15.00 -2.67 17.17
C LEU A 467 15.63 -2.55 15.78
N VAL A 468 15.01 -1.77 14.85
CA VAL A 468 15.42 -1.75 13.43
C VAL A 468 15.97 -0.40 12.95
N THR A 469 15.79 0.68 13.71
CA THR A 469 16.30 2.02 13.36
C THR A 469 17.25 2.54 14.42
N ASP A 470 17.95 3.65 14.13
CA ASP A 470 18.75 4.39 15.10
C ASP A 470 18.03 5.63 15.64
N ASP A 471 16.73 5.78 15.36
CA ASP A 471 15.94 6.93 15.76
C ASP A 471 15.88 7.10 17.27
N ASP A 472 15.85 8.35 17.75
CA ASP A 472 15.46 8.65 19.12
C ASP A 472 13.95 8.54 19.26
N ILE A 473 13.49 8.06 20.41
CA ILE A 473 12.07 7.83 20.67
C ILE A 473 11.67 8.55 21.95
N LEU A 474 10.74 9.48 21.83
CA LEU A 474 10.24 10.28 22.94
C LEU A 474 8.73 10.04 23.11
N VAL A 475 8.29 9.79 24.33
CA VAL A 475 6.88 9.46 24.63
C VAL A 475 6.35 10.43 25.67
N CYS A 476 5.22 11.06 25.39
CA CYS A 476 4.43 11.78 26.40
C CYS A 476 3.31 10.86 26.89
N ASP A 477 3.39 10.46 28.15
CA ASP A 477 2.54 9.44 28.77
C ASP A 477 1.66 10.01 29.88
N PRO A 478 0.43 10.46 29.60
CA PRO A 478 -0.49 10.97 30.61
C PRO A 478 -1.22 9.89 31.40
N GLU A 479 -1.09 8.60 31.05
CA GLU A 479 -1.78 7.48 31.71
C GLU A 479 -0.83 6.45 32.35
N SER A 480 0.50 6.62 32.25
CA SER A 480 1.54 5.72 32.81
C SER A 480 1.44 4.29 32.24
N GLU A 481 1.34 4.19 30.92
CA GLU A 481 1.17 2.90 30.23
C GLU A 481 2.49 2.43 29.58
N TYR A 482 3.47 3.31 29.33
CA TYR A 482 4.66 3.02 28.51
C TYR A 482 5.89 2.62 29.34
N ALA A 483 5.91 2.89 30.64
CA ALA A 483 7.06 2.63 31.51
C ALA A 483 7.61 1.18 31.39
N PRO A 484 6.80 0.10 31.41
CA PRO A 484 7.33 -1.27 31.31
C PRO A 484 8.11 -1.53 30.02
N LEU A 485 7.66 -0.96 28.90
CA LEU A 485 8.37 -1.08 27.62
C LEU A 485 9.67 -0.31 27.63
N VAL A 486 9.65 0.94 28.12
CA VAL A 486 10.81 1.83 28.16
C VAL A 486 11.91 1.24 29.06
N GLU A 487 11.55 0.73 30.23
CA GLU A 487 12.47 0.05 31.15
C GLU A 487 13.06 -1.22 30.52
N ARG A 488 12.25 -2.03 29.81
CA ARG A 488 12.72 -3.23 29.12
C ARG A 488 13.73 -2.92 28.02
N LEU A 489 13.62 -1.75 27.39
CA LEU A 489 14.55 -1.24 26.37
C LEU A 489 15.69 -0.38 26.97
N HIS A 490 15.91 -0.45 28.28
CA HIS A 490 16.91 0.31 29.03
C HIS A 490 16.81 1.83 28.80
N GLY A 491 15.57 2.31 28.57
CA GLY A 491 15.25 3.70 28.41
C GLY A 491 15.10 4.43 29.76
N GLN A 492 14.78 5.69 29.67
CA GLN A 492 14.57 6.55 30.85
C GLN A 492 13.09 6.91 30.98
N VAL A 493 12.54 6.65 32.17
CA VAL A 493 11.21 7.13 32.58
C VAL A 493 11.40 8.33 33.50
N ILE A 494 10.84 9.49 33.11
CA ILE A 494 10.89 10.74 33.88
C ILE A 494 9.51 10.94 34.49
N HIS A 495 9.40 10.80 35.81
CA HIS A 495 8.15 11.00 36.53
C HIS A 495 7.96 12.47 36.93
N ILE A 496 7.05 13.14 36.25
CA ILE A 496 6.70 14.53 36.53
C ILE A 496 5.46 14.55 37.42
N SER A 497 5.66 14.86 38.73
CA SER A 497 4.57 14.91 39.71
C SER A 497 4.87 15.91 40.80
N PRO A 498 3.87 16.42 41.54
CA PRO A 498 4.11 17.37 42.66
C PRO A 498 4.98 16.81 43.75
N SER A 499 5.14 15.51 43.87
CA SER A 499 5.99 14.83 44.85
C SER A 499 7.32 14.32 44.26
N SER A 500 7.58 14.53 42.98
CA SER A 500 8.80 14.09 42.34
C SER A 500 9.96 14.97 42.65
N THR A 501 11.17 14.38 42.69
CA THR A 501 12.46 15.08 42.74
C THR A 501 13.07 15.28 41.35
N GLN A 502 12.33 14.88 40.29
CA GLN A 502 12.75 15.04 38.90
C GLN A 502 12.06 16.28 38.34
N TYR A 503 12.82 17.20 37.81
CA TYR A 503 12.36 18.51 37.37
C TYR A 503 12.79 18.76 35.91
N ILE A 504 11.92 19.45 35.20
CA ILE A 504 12.18 20.00 33.87
C ILE A 504 11.86 21.48 33.87
N ASN A 505 12.86 22.30 33.51
CA ASN A 505 12.70 23.73 33.41
C ASN A 505 12.00 24.09 32.08
N PRO A 506 10.80 24.66 32.10
CA PRO A 506 10.15 25.10 30.85
C PRO A 506 10.87 26.22 30.13
N MET A 507 11.84 26.87 30.81
CA MET A 507 12.66 27.95 30.26
C MET A 507 13.94 27.43 29.59
N ASP A 508 14.23 26.13 29.58
CA ASP A 508 15.38 25.61 28.86
C ASP A 508 15.30 25.95 27.38
N ILE A 509 16.40 26.40 26.81
CA ILE A 509 16.50 26.81 25.42
C ILE A 509 17.57 26.01 24.68
N ASN A 510 17.21 25.52 23.50
CA ASN A 510 18.17 24.91 22.60
C ASN A 510 18.64 25.95 21.57
N THR A 511 19.97 26.06 21.43
CA THR A 511 20.59 26.97 20.47
C THR A 511 21.04 26.31 19.17
N ASN A 512 20.80 25.00 19.01
CA ASN A 512 21.16 24.22 17.82
C ASN A 512 20.11 24.40 16.69
N TYR A 513 19.86 25.64 16.28
CA TYR A 513 18.98 25.96 15.17
C TYR A 513 19.77 26.28 13.90
N SER A 514 19.08 26.32 12.74
CA SER A 514 19.68 26.83 11.50
C SER A 514 19.90 28.34 11.58
N GLU A 515 20.81 28.87 10.74
CA GLU A 515 21.08 30.32 10.67
C GLU A 515 19.83 31.18 10.34
N GLU A 516 18.78 30.57 9.78
CA GLU A 516 17.53 31.23 9.41
C GLU A 516 16.50 31.32 10.56
N ASP A 517 16.65 30.51 11.63
CA ASP A 517 15.71 30.46 12.75
C ASP A 517 16.22 31.28 13.93
N ASN A 518 15.32 32.00 14.59
CA ASN A 518 15.60 32.71 15.84
C ASN A 518 15.16 31.86 17.04
N PRO A 519 16.10 31.23 17.80
CA PRO A 519 15.77 30.39 18.95
C PRO A 519 14.92 31.10 20.00
N LEU A 520 15.21 32.40 20.23
CA LEU A 520 14.48 33.19 21.20
C LEU A 520 13.04 33.47 20.80
N ALA A 521 12.78 33.72 19.51
CA ALA A 521 11.42 33.91 19.01
C ALA A 521 10.56 32.66 19.18
N LEU A 522 11.12 31.48 18.88
CA LEU A 522 10.44 30.20 19.09
C LEU A 522 10.16 29.93 20.56
N LYS A 523 11.12 30.26 21.42
CA LYS A 523 10.96 30.13 22.88
C LYS A 523 9.92 31.13 23.41
N ALA A 524 9.88 32.35 22.88
CA ALA A 524 8.85 33.34 23.22
C ALA A 524 7.44 32.85 22.86
N ASP A 525 7.25 32.27 21.68
CA ASP A 525 5.97 31.66 21.26
C ASP A 525 5.54 30.51 22.20
N PHE A 526 6.49 29.69 22.62
CA PHE A 526 6.22 28.65 23.64
C PHE A 526 5.79 29.27 24.97
N ILE A 527 6.51 30.29 25.47
CA ILE A 527 6.21 30.97 26.74
C ILE A 527 4.87 31.69 26.67
N LEU A 528 4.51 32.29 25.55
CA LEU A 528 3.17 32.86 25.32
C LEU A 528 2.09 31.78 25.46
N SER A 529 2.27 30.62 24.85
CA SER A 529 1.35 29.48 24.96
C SER A 529 1.23 28.97 26.42
N LEU A 530 2.36 28.92 27.13
CA LEU A 530 2.41 28.55 28.54
C LEU A 530 1.64 29.56 29.40
N CYS A 531 1.88 30.86 29.21
CA CYS A 531 1.20 31.92 29.95
C CYS A 531 -0.32 31.91 29.65
N GLU A 532 -0.75 31.61 28.43
CA GLU A 532 -2.16 31.52 28.08
C GLU A 532 -2.86 30.38 28.84
N LEU A 533 -2.21 29.21 28.96
CA LEU A 533 -2.74 28.10 29.77
C LEU A 533 -2.84 28.45 31.26
N VAL A 534 -1.93 29.30 31.76
CA VAL A 534 -1.85 29.69 33.18
C VAL A 534 -2.86 30.79 33.49
N VAL A 535 -2.95 31.83 32.66
CA VAL A 535 -3.89 32.96 32.84
C VAL A 535 -5.32 32.46 32.67
N GLY A 536 -5.56 31.56 31.71
CA GLY A 536 -6.88 30.96 31.46
C GLY A 536 -7.86 31.93 30.81
N GLY A 537 -9.08 31.43 30.62
CA GLY A 537 -10.19 32.20 30.06
C GLY A 537 -10.56 31.80 28.64
N LYS A 538 -11.77 32.22 28.18
CA LYS A 538 -12.23 31.90 26.81
C LYS A 538 -11.63 32.77 25.74
N GLU A 539 -11.10 33.94 26.12
CA GLU A 539 -10.60 34.96 25.16
C GLU A 539 -9.06 34.88 24.99
N GLY A 540 -8.37 33.98 25.70
CA GLY A 540 -6.91 33.88 25.69
C GLY A 540 -6.20 35.13 26.24
N LEU A 541 -4.89 35.28 25.93
CA LEU A 541 -4.10 36.46 26.30
C LEU A 541 -4.48 37.68 25.43
N LYS A 542 -4.64 38.82 26.11
CA LYS A 542 -4.86 40.11 25.43
C LYS A 542 -3.62 40.59 24.68
N PRO A 543 -3.75 41.41 23.64
CA PRO A 543 -2.58 41.88 22.87
C PRO A 543 -1.52 42.61 23.72
N VAL A 544 -1.94 43.38 24.75
CA VAL A 544 -1.01 44.04 25.69
C VAL A 544 -0.26 43.01 26.53
N GLU A 545 -0.95 41.97 27.05
CA GLU A 545 -0.33 40.88 27.83
C GLU A 545 0.72 40.14 26.98
N LYS A 546 0.42 39.83 25.71
CA LYS A 546 1.38 39.20 24.78
C LYS A 546 2.63 40.06 24.60
N THR A 547 2.46 41.37 24.38
CA THR A 547 3.59 42.29 24.19
C THR A 547 4.47 42.40 25.44
N VAL A 548 3.87 42.44 26.64
CA VAL A 548 4.60 42.54 27.89
C VAL A 548 5.34 41.25 28.20
N ILE A 549 4.72 40.09 27.97
CA ILE A 549 5.38 38.78 28.14
C ILE A 549 6.59 38.69 27.20
N ASP A 550 6.44 38.98 25.91
CA ASP A 550 7.51 38.94 24.93
C ASP A 550 8.71 39.86 25.34
N ARG A 551 8.43 41.10 25.74
CA ARG A 551 9.42 42.02 26.26
C ARG A 551 10.16 41.45 27.46
N CYS A 552 9.47 40.85 28.42
CA CYS A 552 10.07 40.25 29.60
C CYS A 552 10.92 39.03 29.21
N VAL A 553 10.45 38.19 28.28
CA VAL A 553 11.24 37.03 27.80
C VAL A 553 12.56 37.51 27.20
N HIS A 554 12.55 38.49 26.31
CA HIS A 554 13.78 39.04 25.74
C HIS A 554 14.76 39.55 26.83
N LYS A 555 14.23 40.19 27.88
CA LYS A 555 15.00 40.73 28.98
C LYS A 555 15.70 39.63 29.82
N ILE A 556 14.97 38.55 30.18
CA ILE A 556 15.48 37.51 31.06
C ILE A 556 16.46 36.57 30.36
N TYR A 557 16.41 36.43 29.03
CA TYR A 557 17.36 35.63 28.27
C TYR A 557 18.64 36.37 27.87
N ALA A 558 18.73 37.70 28.01
CA ALA A 558 19.90 38.47 27.65
C ALA A 558 21.18 37.96 28.37
N PRO A 559 21.18 37.66 29.69
CA PRO A 559 22.37 37.12 30.37
C PRO A 559 22.82 35.76 29.81
N TYR A 560 21.86 34.90 29.39
CA TYR A 560 22.19 33.60 28.80
C TYR A 560 22.88 33.75 27.44
N PHE A 561 22.44 34.67 26.59
CA PHE A 561 23.09 34.90 25.30
C PHE A 561 24.45 35.60 25.41
N GLU A 562 24.68 36.33 26.47
CA GLU A 562 26.02 36.89 26.76
C GLU A 562 26.97 35.81 27.25
N HIS A 563 26.52 34.92 28.14
CA HIS A 563 27.33 33.86 28.74
C HIS A 563 26.52 32.53 28.78
N PRO A 564 26.49 31.75 27.71
CA PRO A 564 25.70 30.51 27.66
C PRO A 564 26.26 29.47 28.63
N CYS A 565 25.55 29.25 29.73
CA CYS A 565 25.81 28.17 30.67
C CYS A 565 24.52 27.73 31.38
N PRO A 566 24.46 26.50 31.95
CA PRO A 566 23.24 26.01 32.62
C PRO A 566 22.75 26.91 33.76
N GLU A 567 23.65 27.63 34.41
CA GLU A 567 23.35 28.51 35.54
C GLU A 567 22.69 29.83 35.10
N THR A 568 22.90 30.26 33.84
CA THR A 568 22.35 31.51 33.31
C THR A 568 21.00 31.29 32.58
N VAL A 569 20.57 30.05 32.41
CA VAL A 569 19.22 29.75 31.88
C VAL A 569 18.18 30.28 32.87
N PRO A 570 17.22 31.11 32.43
CA PRO A 570 16.18 31.64 33.32
C PRO A 570 15.27 30.55 33.85
N MET A 571 14.54 30.83 34.93
CA MET A 571 13.47 30.03 35.50
C MET A 571 12.13 30.79 35.41
N LEU A 572 11.02 30.14 35.73
CA LEU A 572 9.72 30.81 35.77
C LEU A 572 9.68 31.97 36.76
N GLU A 573 10.46 31.87 37.84
CA GLU A 573 10.61 32.94 38.80
C GLU A 573 11.23 34.20 38.21
N ASP A 574 12.17 34.08 37.27
CA ASP A 574 12.78 35.22 36.58
C ASP A 574 11.74 35.94 35.71
N LEU A 575 10.88 35.21 35.03
CA LEU A 575 9.75 35.78 34.26
C LEU A 575 8.75 36.46 35.18
N TYR A 576 8.38 35.80 36.29
CA TYR A 576 7.49 36.36 37.30
C TYR A 576 8.02 37.69 37.86
N ASN A 577 9.30 37.72 38.25
CA ASN A 577 9.94 38.94 38.77
C ASN A 577 10.06 40.04 37.69
N ALA A 578 10.37 39.68 36.45
CA ALA A 578 10.43 40.62 35.34
C ALA A 578 9.07 41.27 35.06
N LEU A 579 7.97 40.50 35.12
CA LEU A 579 6.59 41.00 34.97
C LEU A 579 6.22 41.97 36.10
N LEU A 580 6.59 41.67 37.33
CA LEU A 580 6.33 42.58 38.49
C LEU A 580 7.05 43.92 38.38
N THR A 581 8.15 44.02 37.60
CA THR A 581 8.89 45.26 37.37
C THR A 581 8.30 46.15 36.26
N GLN A 582 7.26 45.71 35.56
CA GLN A 582 6.59 46.49 34.53
C GLN A 582 5.55 47.39 35.16
N ASP A 583 5.27 48.53 34.52
CA ASP A 583 4.27 49.52 35.01
C ASP A 583 2.85 49.18 34.59
N GLU A 584 2.67 48.29 33.57
CA GLU A 584 1.39 47.95 33.01
C GLU A 584 0.58 47.00 33.95
N PRO A 585 -0.74 47.32 34.20
CA PRO A 585 -1.59 46.44 35.02
C PRO A 585 -1.72 45.03 34.47
N GLU A 586 -1.65 44.86 33.14
CA GLU A 586 -1.70 43.58 32.45
C GLU A 586 -0.50 42.70 32.83
N ALA A 587 0.69 43.27 33.04
CA ALA A 587 1.84 42.54 33.50
C ALA A 587 1.63 41.98 34.91
N HIS A 588 1.08 42.79 35.82
CA HIS A 588 0.72 42.37 37.15
C HIS A 588 -0.37 41.30 37.18
N HIS A 589 -1.34 41.36 36.24
CA HIS A 589 -2.37 40.33 36.07
C HIS A 589 -1.72 38.98 35.70
N VAL A 590 -0.84 38.94 34.71
CA VAL A 590 -0.12 37.72 34.30
C VAL A 590 0.77 37.23 35.45
N ALA A 591 1.49 38.11 36.14
CA ALA A 591 2.33 37.75 37.30
C ALA A 591 1.48 37.12 38.41
N ALA A 592 0.30 37.69 38.74
CA ALA A 592 -0.58 37.12 39.75
C ALA A 592 -1.08 35.71 39.37
N ALA A 593 -1.36 35.46 38.09
CA ALA A 593 -1.72 34.14 37.59
C ALA A 593 -0.54 33.13 37.66
N LEU A 594 0.70 33.59 37.44
CA LEU A 594 1.90 32.75 37.54
C LEU A 594 2.31 32.45 38.98
N GLU A 595 1.87 33.24 39.96
CA GLU A 595 2.34 33.13 41.35
C GLU A 595 2.15 31.72 41.94
N ILE A 596 1.06 31.03 41.66
CA ILE A 596 0.83 29.68 42.15
C ILE A 596 1.79 28.66 41.60
N TYR A 597 2.38 28.91 40.42
CA TYR A 597 3.34 28.04 39.75
C TYR A 597 4.80 28.39 40.11
N VAL A 598 5.04 29.54 40.73
CA VAL A 598 6.37 30.00 41.14
C VAL A 598 6.56 29.88 42.66
N LYS A 599 5.65 30.43 43.44
CA LYS A 599 5.72 30.49 44.91
C LYS A 599 4.69 29.60 45.57
N GLY A 600 3.67 29.17 44.86
CA GLY A 600 2.55 28.39 45.39
C GLY A 600 2.80 26.88 45.33
N SER A 601 1.69 26.14 45.55
CA SER A 601 1.70 24.67 45.65
C SER A 601 1.94 23.94 44.33
N LEU A 602 1.95 24.64 43.18
CA LEU A 602 2.14 24.07 41.87
C LEU A 602 3.50 24.41 41.24
N ASN A 603 4.52 24.62 42.05
CA ASN A 603 5.83 25.12 41.65
C ASN A 603 6.78 24.06 41.04
N ILE A 604 6.25 22.90 40.64
CA ILE A 604 7.04 21.79 40.09
C ILE A 604 7.88 22.20 38.84
N PHE A 605 7.42 23.17 38.09
CA PHE A 605 8.10 23.68 36.89
C PHE A 605 8.98 24.90 37.15
N ASN A 606 9.15 25.31 38.41
CA ASN A 606 10.05 26.39 38.81
C ASN A 606 11.34 25.85 39.41
N HIS A 607 11.96 24.88 38.74
CA HIS A 607 13.25 24.27 39.15
C HIS A 607 14.12 24.10 37.90
N ARG A 608 15.42 24.05 38.10
CA ARG A 608 16.38 23.70 37.04
C ARG A 608 16.20 22.25 36.65
N THR A 609 16.36 21.93 35.36
CA THR A 609 16.37 20.56 34.88
C THR A 609 17.48 19.77 35.55
N ASN A 610 17.09 18.65 36.16
CA ASN A 610 18.01 17.76 36.87
C ASN A 610 17.92 16.30 36.38
N VAL A 611 17.25 16.07 35.27
CA VAL A 611 17.08 14.76 34.62
C VAL A 611 17.96 14.70 33.38
N ASP A 612 18.55 13.51 33.14
CA ASP A 612 19.24 13.25 31.89
C ASP A 612 18.21 12.85 30.82
N ILE A 613 18.08 13.67 29.79
CA ILE A 613 17.18 13.45 28.69
C ILE A 613 17.90 12.90 27.45
N ASP A 614 19.19 12.55 27.53
CA ASP A 614 20.00 12.14 26.38
C ASP A 614 19.83 10.65 25.99
N ASN A 615 19.06 9.86 26.76
CA ASN A 615 18.78 8.49 26.41
C ASN A 615 18.04 8.39 25.06
N ARG A 616 18.31 7.33 24.32
CA ARG A 616 17.69 7.06 23.02
C ARG A 616 16.16 6.89 23.10
N ILE A 617 15.65 6.36 24.22
CA ILE A 617 14.22 6.25 24.48
C ILE A 617 13.88 6.89 25.83
N VAL A 618 13.04 7.92 25.81
CA VAL A 618 12.61 8.68 27.01
C VAL A 618 11.09 8.73 27.07
N CYS A 619 10.54 8.36 28.23
CA CYS A 619 9.12 8.48 28.54
C CYS A 619 8.90 9.55 29.60
N TYR A 620 8.10 10.54 29.31
CA TYR A 620 7.65 11.56 30.26
C TYR A 620 6.31 11.12 30.85
N ASP A 621 6.35 10.49 32.03
CA ASP A 621 5.16 10.10 32.79
C ASP A 621 4.60 11.30 33.54
N ILE A 622 3.45 11.78 33.09
CA ILE A 622 2.73 12.94 33.64
C ILE A 622 1.38 12.55 34.27
N LYS A 623 1.15 11.28 34.56
CA LYS A 623 -0.13 10.78 35.11
C LYS A 623 -0.53 11.44 36.41
N GLN A 624 0.43 11.64 37.29
CA GLN A 624 0.20 12.19 38.62
C GLN A 624 0.00 13.72 38.64
N LEU A 625 0.16 14.39 37.48
CA LEU A 625 -0.22 15.78 37.34
C LEU A 625 -1.74 15.92 37.39
N GLY A 626 -2.24 16.77 38.30
CA GLY A 626 -3.66 17.11 38.34
C GLY A 626 -4.15 17.77 37.05
N LYS A 627 -5.47 17.84 36.85
CA LYS A 627 -6.08 18.34 35.59
C LYS A 627 -5.51 19.69 35.11
N GLN A 628 -5.16 20.60 36.03
CA GLN A 628 -4.60 21.92 35.68
C GLN A 628 -3.18 21.82 35.14
N LEU A 629 -2.33 20.97 35.77
CA LEU A 629 -0.94 20.80 35.38
C LEU A 629 -0.74 19.85 34.20
N LYS A 630 -1.71 18.94 33.92
CA LYS A 630 -1.55 17.92 32.87
C LYS A 630 -1.34 18.56 31.50
N LYS A 631 -2.17 19.56 31.12
CA LYS A 631 -2.00 20.29 29.86
C LYS A 631 -0.68 21.04 29.79
N LEU A 632 -0.30 21.70 30.87
CA LEU A 632 0.96 22.43 30.99
C LEU A 632 2.15 21.45 30.85
N GLY A 633 2.09 20.30 31.53
CA GLY A 633 3.09 19.24 31.39
C GLY A 633 3.24 18.72 29.98
N MET A 634 2.12 18.47 29.27
CA MET A 634 2.15 18.06 27.86
C MET A 634 2.78 19.12 26.96
N LEU A 635 2.48 20.41 27.18
CA LEU A 635 3.07 21.52 26.40
C LEU A 635 4.58 21.61 26.65
N ILE A 636 5.03 21.46 27.91
CA ILE A 636 6.45 21.46 28.26
C ILE A 636 7.19 20.26 27.63
N VAL A 637 6.60 19.07 27.69
CA VAL A 637 7.16 17.88 27.04
C VAL A 637 7.29 18.11 25.52
N GLN A 638 6.30 18.73 24.88
CA GLN A 638 6.36 19.01 23.46
C GLN A 638 7.48 19.99 23.08
N ASP A 639 7.77 20.98 23.92
CA ASP A 639 8.91 21.89 23.75
C ASP A 639 10.25 21.16 23.92
N GLN A 640 10.38 20.26 24.92
CA GLN A 640 11.56 19.41 25.10
C GLN A 640 11.80 18.48 23.90
N VAL A 641 10.74 17.88 23.38
CA VAL A 641 10.81 17.07 22.17
C VAL A 641 11.28 17.88 20.96
N TRP A 642 10.79 19.11 20.82
CA TRP A 642 11.25 20.01 19.77
C TRP A 642 12.75 20.32 19.87
N GLY A 643 13.23 20.57 21.10
CA GLY A 643 14.66 20.71 21.37
C GLY A 643 15.48 19.49 20.92
N ARG A 644 14.98 18.28 21.16
CA ARG A 644 15.65 17.04 20.72
C ARG A 644 15.65 16.87 19.21
N VAL A 645 14.54 17.18 18.54
CA VAL A 645 14.43 17.13 17.07
C VAL A 645 15.45 18.05 16.42
N THR A 646 15.60 19.27 16.95
CA THR A 646 16.56 20.25 16.42
C THR A 646 18.01 19.82 16.64
N ALA A 647 18.32 19.24 17.80
CA ALA A 647 19.64 18.69 18.09
C ALA A 647 19.98 17.51 17.16
N ASN A 648 19.06 16.57 16.98
CA ASN A 648 19.26 15.39 16.15
C ASN A 648 19.40 15.72 14.66
N ARG A 649 18.74 16.77 14.17
CA ARG A 649 18.91 17.24 12.79
C ARG A 649 20.36 17.53 12.44
N SER A 650 21.12 18.15 13.36
CA SER A 650 22.52 18.51 13.15
C SER A 650 23.43 17.31 12.89
N VAL A 651 23.05 16.13 13.40
CA VAL A 651 23.76 14.86 13.23
C VAL A 651 23.08 13.91 12.23
N GLY A 652 22.01 14.37 11.53
CA GLY A 652 21.31 13.58 10.52
C GLY A 652 20.47 12.44 11.11
N LYS A 653 20.06 12.51 12.37
CA LYS A 653 19.30 11.50 13.09
C LYS A 653 17.83 11.89 13.17
N SER A 654 16.91 10.93 12.94
CA SER A 654 15.47 11.17 13.10
C SER A 654 15.02 11.03 14.56
N THR A 655 13.92 11.69 14.89
CA THR A 655 13.30 11.63 16.22
C THR A 655 11.83 11.26 16.08
N ARG A 656 11.41 10.16 16.72
CA ARG A 656 10.00 9.75 16.82
C ARG A 656 9.40 10.30 18.11
N TYR A 657 8.25 10.91 18.00
CA TYR A 657 7.51 11.44 19.13
C TYR A 657 6.11 10.85 19.19
N TYR A 658 5.78 10.23 20.31
CA TYR A 658 4.44 9.68 20.57
C TYR A 658 3.75 10.51 21.65
N ALA A 659 2.67 11.19 21.28
CA ALA A 659 1.87 12.00 22.20
C ALA A 659 0.54 11.32 22.46
N ASP A 660 0.38 10.69 23.62
CA ASP A 660 -0.88 10.09 24.00
C ASP A 660 -1.85 11.15 24.52
N GLU A 661 -3.16 10.91 24.39
CA GLU A 661 -4.26 11.85 24.72
C GLU A 661 -4.04 13.25 24.11
N PHE A 662 -3.50 13.32 22.90
CA PHE A 662 -3.10 14.55 22.22
C PHE A 662 -4.22 15.60 22.11
N HIS A 663 -5.49 15.17 22.11
CA HIS A 663 -6.65 16.05 22.08
C HIS A 663 -6.70 17.06 23.23
N LEU A 664 -5.98 16.80 24.32
CA LEU A 664 -5.93 17.72 25.46
C LEU A 664 -5.21 19.03 25.12
N LEU A 665 -4.22 18.99 24.21
CA LEU A 665 -3.50 20.16 23.73
C LEU A 665 -4.28 21.01 22.73
N LEU A 666 -5.36 20.45 22.15
CA LEU A 666 -6.10 21.09 21.07
C LEU A 666 -7.36 21.83 21.55
N LYS A 667 -7.60 21.85 22.85
CA LYS A 667 -8.79 22.50 23.46
C LYS A 667 -8.67 24.02 23.59
N ASP A 668 -7.45 24.51 23.68
CA ASP A 668 -7.15 25.93 23.87
C ASP A 668 -6.50 26.44 22.57
N GLU A 669 -6.95 27.58 22.04
CA GLU A 669 -6.63 28.06 20.70
C GLU A 669 -5.10 28.26 20.49
N GLN A 670 -4.42 28.93 21.44
CA GLN A 670 -3.00 29.22 21.32
C GLN A 670 -2.15 27.92 21.43
N THR A 671 -2.53 27.01 22.31
CA THR A 671 -1.86 25.71 22.47
C THR A 671 -2.06 24.84 21.25
N ALA A 672 -3.24 24.88 20.66
CA ALA A 672 -3.53 24.20 19.40
C ALA A 672 -2.68 24.77 18.26
N ALA A 673 -2.62 26.11 18.12
CA ALA A 673 -1.83 26.78 17.11
C ALA A 673 -0.31 26.44 17.25
N TYR A 674 0.22 26.49 18.48
CA TYR A 674 1.62 26.09 18.75
C TYR A 674 1.86 24.62 18.38
N SER A 675 0.96 23.73 18.78
CA SER A 675 1.07 22.29 18.48
C SER A 675 1.05 22.03 16.99
N VAL A 676 0.14 22.68 16.24
CA VAL A 676 0.04 22.56 14.78
C VAL A 676 1.29 23.10 14.08
N GLU A 677 1.83 24.23 14.54
CA GLU A 677 3.04 24.80 13.97
C GLU A 677 4.26 23.87 14.15
N ILE A 678 4.45 23.33 15.34
CA ILE A 678 5.49 22.33 15.59
C ILE A 678 5.28 21.09 14.73
N TRP A 679 4.04 20.60 14.60
CA TRP A 679 3.67 19.44 13.79
C TRP A 679 4.08 19.60 12.32
N LYS A 680 3.87 20.79 11.76
CA LYS A 680 4.32 21.15 10.41
C LYS A 680 5.84 21.20 10.29
N ARG A 681 6.52 21.68 11.31
CA ARG A 681 7.98 21.81 11.32
C ARG A 681 8.68 20.47 11.46
N PHE A 682 8.14 19.52 12.22
CA PHE A 682 8.73 18.19 12.43
C PHE A 682 9.18 17.55 11.12
N ARG A 683 8.34 17.60 10.09
CA ARG A 683 8.64 17.05 8.76
C ARG A 683 9.95 17.56 8.17
N LYS A 684 10.20 18.88 8.26
CA LYS A 684 11.42 19.51 7.70
C LYS A 684 12.68 19.20 8.51
N TRP A 685 12.50 18.82 9.78
CA TRP A 685 13.56 18.67 10.74
C TRP A 685 13.86 17.21 11.12
N GLY A 686 13.29 16.24 10.40
CA GLY A 686 13.52 14.81 10.66
C GLY A 686 12.74 14.26 11.85
N GLY A 687 11.74 15.01 12.34
CA GLY A 687 10.81 14.55 13.36
C GLY A 687 9.69 13.71 12.74
N ILE A 688 9.26 12.67 13.45
CA ILE A 688 8.15 11.76 13.06
C ILE A 688 7.18 11.73 14.24
N PRO A 689 6.31 12.75 14.37
CA PRO A 689 5.33 12.79 15.45
C PRO A 689 4.18 11.82 15.16
N THR A 690 3.64 11.25 16.23
CA THR A 690 2.46 10.37 16.22
C THR A 690 1.53 10.78 17.35
N ALA A 691 0.35 11.30 17.01
CA ALA A 691 -0.67 11.63 17.98
C ALA A 691 -1.62 10.47 18.20
N LEU A 692 -1.86 10.14 19.46
CA LEU A 692 -2.85 9.14 19.83
C LEU A 692 -4.07 9.85 20.46
N THR A 693 -5.26 9.46 20.02
CA THR A 693 -6.49 10.03 20.59
C THR A 693 -7.66 9.07 20.51
N GLN A 694 -8.54 9.18 21.50
CA GLN A 694 -9.80 8.45 21.57
C GLN A 694 -10.96 9.26 20.97
N ASN A 695 -10.86 10.58 20.94
CA ASN A 695 -11.94 11.49 20.60
C ASN A 695 -11.64 12.29 19.34
N VAL A 696 -12.06 11.73 18.21
CA VAL A 696 -11.87 12.34 16.91
C VAL A 696 -12.74 13.58 16.72
N LYS A 697 -13.91 13.63 17.35
CA LYS A 697 -14.82 14.77 17.26
C LYS A 697 -14.21 16.03 17.87
N ASP A 698 -13.50 15.89 18.99
CA ASP A 698 -12.77 17.02 19.60
C ASP A 698 -11.58 17.46 18.72
N LEU A 699 -10.94 16.50 18.04
CA LEU A 699 -9.90 16.79 17.06
C LEU A 699 -10.42 17.65 15.89
N LEU A 700 -11.59 17.37 15.37
CA LEU A 700 -12.14 18.03 14.18
C LEU A 700 -12.96 19.28 14.49
N ALA A 701 -13.09 19.66 15.78
CA ALA A 701 -13.86 20.83 16.20
C ALA A 701 -13.18 22.18 15.87
N SER A 702 -11.88 22.18 15.58
CA SER A 702 -11.10 23.40 15.28
C SER A 702 -10.51 23.32 13.85
N PRO A 703 -10.52 24.44 13.08
CA PRO A 703 -9.90 24.53 11.77
C PRO A 703 -8.39 24.24 11.80
N GLU A 704 -7.70 24.57 12.91
CA GLU A 704 -6.27 24.29 13.10
C GLU A 704 -6.00 22.80 13.08
N VAL A 705 -6.91 21.99 13.57
CA VAL A 705 -6.78 20.54 13.66
C VAL A 705 -6.96 19.86 12.30
N SER A 706 -7.75 20.40 11.40
CA SER A 706 -7.82 19.94 10.01
C SER A 706 -6.42 19.94 9.38
N ASN A 707 -5.58 20.91 9.73
CA ASN A 707 -4.19 20.97 9.31
C ASN A 707 -3.34 19.80 9.80
N ILE A 708 -3.63 19.19 10.95
CA ILE A 708 -2.89 18.00 11.45
C ILE A 708 -3.21 16.80 10.57
N PHE A 709 -4.49 16.59 10.22
CA PHE A 709 -4.88 15.53 9.29
C PHE A 709 -4.25 15.72 7.91
N GLU A 710 -4.30 16.93 7.36
CA GLU A 710 -3.72 17.25 6.05
C GLU A 710 -2.19 17.10 6.01
N ASN A 711 -1.53 17.21 7.17
CA ASN A 711 -0.09 17.03 7.33
C ASN A 711 0.29 15.68 7.92
N SER A 712 -0.58 14.66 7.83
CA SER A 712 -0.35 13.31 8.33
C SER A 712 -0.71 12.30 7.25
N ASP A 713 0.30 11.77 6.56
CA ASP A 713 0.09 10.74 5.52
C ASP A 713 -0.02 9.32 6.13
N PHE A 714 0.12 9.20 7.44
CA PHE A 714 -0.02 7.94 8.16
C PHE A 714 -1.19 8.03 9.16
N VAL A 715 -2.24 7.21 8.96
CA VAL A 715 -3.34 7.09 9.93
C VAL A 715 -3.61 5.61 10.22
N TYR A 716 -3.45 5.24 11.49
CA TYR A 716 -3.76 3.90 11.99
C TYR A 716 -5.08 3.96 12.74
N MET A 717 -6.16 3.59 12.07
CA MET A 717 -7.52 3.76 12.55
C MET A 717 -8.08 2.43 13.03
N LEU A 718 -8.23 2.30 14.34
CA LEU A 718 -8.88 1.20 15.03
C LEU A 718 -10.39 1.44 15.14
N ASN A 719 -11.10 0.62 15.92
CA ASN A 719 -12.55 0.76 16.14
C ASN A 719 -12.95 2.18 16.57
N GLN A 720 -14.02 2.70 15.98
CA GLN A 720 -14.51 4.06 16.18
C GLN A 720 -15.91 4.08 16.82
N ALA A 721 -16.19 5.11 17.60
CA ALA A 721 -17.52 5.35 18.15
C ALA A 721 -18.54 5.70 17.06
N ASN A 722 -19.80 5.34 17.24
CA ASN A 722 -20.86 5.56 16.25
C ASN A 722 -20.99 7.03 15.79
N GLY A 723 -20.79 7.99 16.72
CA GLY A 723 -20.88 9.42 16.42
C GLY A 723 -19.71 9.96 15.54
N ASP A 724 -18.56 9.33 15.61
CA ASP A 724 -17.34 9.80 14.91
C ASP A 724 -17.21 9.21 13.52
N ARG A 725 -17.85 8.08 13.25
CA ARG A 725 -17.75 7.32 11.99
C ARG A 725 -18.11 8.15 10.75
N GLN A 726 -19.25 8.85 10.80
CA GLN A 726 -19.71 9.65 9.66
C GLN A 726 -18.81 10.87 9.42
N ILE A 727 -18.30 11.47 10.49
CA ILE A 727 -17.38 12.62 10.40
C ILE A 727 -16.08 12.17 9.77
N LEU A 728 -15.52 11.05 10.24
CA LEU A 728 -14.30 10.46 9.67
C LEU A 728 -14.47 10.03 8.21
N ALA A 729 -15.58 9.36 7.88
CA ALA A 729 -15.87 8.94 6.51
C ALA A 729 -15.86 10.15 5.56
N LYS A 730 -16.44 11.26 5.97
CA LYS A 730 -16.46 12.49 5.17
C LYS A 730 -15.09 13.17 5.11
N GLN A 731 -14.37 13.28 6.23
CA GLN A 731 -13.08 13.98 6.30
C GLN A 731 -11.97 13.24 5.56
N LEU A 732 -11.95 11.90 5.68
CA LEU A 732 -10.92 11.04 5.08
C LEU A 732 -11.36 10.41 3.76
N ASN A 733 -12.52 10.77 3.25
CA ASN A 733 -13.11 10.24 2.01
C ASN A 733 -13.15 8.70 1.98
N ILE A 734 -13.62 8.09 3.09
CA ILE A 734 -13.68 6.64 3.26
C ILE A 734 -14.99 6.09 2.67
N SER A 735 -14.90 5.03 1.89
CA SER A 735 -16.08 4.36 1.34
C SER A 735 -16.91 3.67 2.45
N PRO A 736 -18.23 3.44 2.25
CA PRO A 736 -19.04 2.66 3.19
C PRO A 736 -18.48 1.27 3.46
N HIS A 737 -17.83 0.67 2.48
CA HIS A 737 -17.20 -0.65 2.61
C HIS A 737 -15.94 -0.58 3.50
N GLN A 738 -15.07 0.41 3.28
CA GLN A 738 -13.93 0.68 4.17
C GLN A 738 -14.40 1.00 5.59
N LEU A 739 -15.46 1.79 5.74
CA LEU A 739 -16.02 2.16 7.04
C LEU A 739 -16.42 0.91 7.86
N SER A 740 -16.85 -0.17 7.21
CA SER A 740 -17.23 -1.42 7.91
C SER A 740 -16.07 -2.01 8.74
N TYR A 741 -14.82 -1.83 8.29
CA TYR A 741 -13.61 -2.32 8.98
C TYR A 741 -13.25 -1.55 10.25
N VAL A 742 -13.86 -0.40 10.51
CA VAL A 742 -13.69 0.37 11.76
C VAL A 742 -14.97 0.49 12.57
N THR A 743 -16.09 -0.07 12.08
CA THR A 743 -17.37 -0.02 12.77
C THR A 743 -17.69 -1.30 13.53
N HIS A 744 -17.23 -2.43 13.06
CA HIS A 744 -17.50 -3.76 13.63
C HIS A 744 -16.18 -4.51 13.90
N SER A 745 -15.07 -3.78 13.95
CA SER A 745 -13.75 -4.34 14.17
C SER A 745 -13.56 -4.78 15.61
N GLY A 746 -12.83 -5.86 15.77
CA GLY A 746 -12.30 -6.33 17.03
C GLY A 746 -11.10 -5.48 17.51
N GLU A 747 -10.50 -5.92 18.62
CA GLU A 747 -9.26 -5.34 19.10
C GLU A 747 -8.11 -5.64 18.13
N GLY A 748 -7.32 -4.63 17.79
CA GLY A 748 -6.21 -4.76 16.83
C GLY A 748 -6.65 -4.87 15.37
N GLU A 749 -7.89 -4.54 15.05
CA GLU A 749 -8.40 -4.52 13.69
C GLU A 749 -8.80 -3.12 13.27
N GLY A 750 -8.63 -2.78 11.99
CA GLY A 750 -8.95 -1.43 11.52
C GLY A 750 -8.54 -1.13 10.09
N LEU A 751 -8.31 0.16 9.82
CA LEU A 751 -7.82 0.69 8.54
C LEU A 751 -6.48 1.39 8.73
N LEU A 752 -5.53 1.07 7.86
CA LEU A 752 -4.25 1.76 7.74
C LEU A 752 -4.27 2.66 6.50
N PHE A 753 -3.97 3.93 6.71
CA PHE A 753 -3.68 4.89 5.65
C PHE A 753 -2.17 5.08 5.56
N PHE A 754 -1.63 4.92 4.37
CA PHE A 754 -0.23 5.12 4.07
C PHE A 754 -0.11 5.91 2.76
N GLY A 755 0.00 7.22 2.86
CA GLY A 755 -0.15 8.11 1.72
C GLY A 755 -1.54 7.98 1.09
N ASN A 756 -1.59 7.60 -0.18
CA ASN A 756 -2.85 7.40 -0.90
C ASN A 756 -3.44 5.98 -0.76
N VAL A 757 -2.73 5.09 -0.05
CA VAL A 757 -3.15 3.69 0.11
C VAL A 757 -3.98 3.54 1.37
N ILE A 758 -5.14 2.91 1.26
CA ILE A 758 -6.02 2.59 2.40
C ILE A 758 -6.23 1.09 2.43
N LEU A 759 -5.75 0.42 3.47
CA LEU A 759 -5.85 -1.03 3.64
C LEU A 759 -6.53 -1.40 4.97
N PRO A 760 -7.42 -2.40 4.97
CA PRO A 760 -7.87 -3.02 6.22
C PRO A 760 -6.76 -3.92 6.77
N PHE A 761 -6.56 -3.87 8.07
CA PHE A 761 -5.55 -4.66 8.75
C PHE A 761 -6.10 -5.46 9.93
N VAL A 762 -5.39 -6.54 10.25
CA VAL A 762 -5.57 -7.36 11.46
C VAL A 762 -4.20 -7.50 12.13
N ASP A 763 -4.09 -7.06 13.37
CA ASP A 763 -2.87 -7.14 14.18
C ASP A 763 -3.16 -7.89 15.49
N HIS A 764 -3.27 -9.20 15.40
CA HIS A 764 -3.44 -10.09 16.55
C HIS A 764 -2.07 -10.62 16.99
N PHE A 765 -1.40 -9.88 17.89
CA PHE A 765 -0.12 -10.25 18.44
C PHE A 765 -0.22 -11.55 19.26
N PRO A 766 0.72 -12.52 19.13
CA PRO A 766 0.68 -13.77 19.87
C PRO A 766 0.79 -13.56 21.39
N LYS A 767 -0.15 -14.13 22.13
CA LYS A 767 -0.25 -13.95 23.60
C LYS A 767 0.74 -14.78 24.41
N ASP A 768 1.38 -15.75 23.79
CA ASP A 768 2.38 -16.65 24.38
C ASP A 768 3.77 -16.00 24.52
N LEU A 769 3.98 -14.84 23.92
CA LEU A 769 5.24 -14.12 23.95
C LEU A 769 5.35 -13.22 25.19
N GLU A 770 6.58 -13.06 25.72
CA GLU A 770 6.85 -12.14 26.83
C GLU A 770 6.60 -10.69 26.42
N LEU A 771 6.95 -10.33 25.19
CA LEU A 771 6.66 -8.99 24.63
C LEU A 771 5.17 -8.67 24.69
N TYR A 772 4.26 -9.62 24.49
CA TYR A 772 2.82 -9.36 24.62
C TYR A 772 2.48 -8.81 26.02
N ARG A 773 3.05 -9.37 27.08
CA ARG A 773 2.81 -8.95 28.47
C ARG A 773 3.32 -7.56 28.76
N ILE A 774 4.41 -7.15 28.10
CA ILE A 774 4.99 -5.80 28.20
C ILE A 774 4.16 -4.78 27.41
N LEU A 775 3.61 -5.20 26.25
CA LEU A 775 2.86 -4.33 25.38
C LEU A 775 1.40 -4.17 25.82
N THR A 776 0.78 -5.18 26.49
CA THR A 776 -0.62 -5.09 26.93
C THR A 776 -0.80 -4.05 28.04
N THR A 777 -1.98 -3.43 28.06
CA THR A 777 -2.42 -2.52 29.15
C THR A 777 -3.51 -3.14 30.01
N LYS A 778 -3.92 -4.39 29.70
CA LYS A 778 -5.00 -5.08 30.40
C LYS A 778 -4.49 -5.72 31.69
N LEU A 779 -5.01 -5.29 32.82
CA LEU A 779 -4.63 -5.82 34.14
C LEU A 779 -4.72 -7.35 34.26
N ASN A 780 -5.69 -7.95 33.59
CA ASN A 780 -5.90 -9.41 33.61
C ASN A 780 -4.84 -10.19 32.79
N GLU A 781 -4.05 -9.52 31.97
CA GLU A 781 -3.05 -10.12 31.07
C GLU A 781 -1.61 -9.79 31.49
N ILE A 782 -1.45 -8.87 32.45
CA ILE A 782 -0.15 -8.48 33.04
C ILE A 782 0.30 -9.43 34.15
N SER A 783 -0.64 -10.17 34.76
CA SER A 783 -0.39 -11.08 35.89
C SER A 783 0.17 -12.42 35.47
#